data_96e0e8fe471f749d316acb17e0d0e527
#
_entry.id   96e0e8fe471f749d316acb17e0d0e527
#
_cell.length_a   1.000
_cell.length_b   1.000
_cell.length_c   1.000
_cell.angle_alpha   90.00
_cell.angle_beta   90.00
_cell.angle_gamma   90.00
#
_symmetry.space_group_name_H-M   'P 1'
#
loop_
_entity.id
_entity.type
_entity.pdbx_description
1 polymer ?
#
loop_
_entity_poly.entity_id
_entity_poly.type
_entity_poly.pdbx_seq_one_letter_code
_entity_poly.pdbx_strand_id
1 'polypeptide(L)'
;MRHELQNYHRRIKLAIYYKDEIGNNPNKNLPFMPESSWSPPISALPPEVEKLISQDLKYIDKKFICIKTIPNLNLEETKALKELINNKNIIIKPADKGSSIVIMDREQYLWEGYKQLYNETYYKKLDTPIYMDTIPLVNKILDDLYKKKFINAKQKTYLRGSSEPRARRFYLLPKIHKEPEKWSKPHEIPPGRPIVSDCSSETYYTAEFIDHYLYPLSIIHKSYIKDTYDFVEKIKLISLPQDSILFTIDIDSLYTNIDIDEGINCIRNIFHKHPNSKRPDRELLQLLEINLKRNDFNFDGQFFLQIKGTAMGKKFAPAYANIFMAEWETGALSTCRKAPLHYFRYLDDIWGVWTHSEAEFQEFLHHLNTHNPSIKVKSTTSVKAVDFLDTTTYKGKQFDKTHKLDIKVFFKPTDTHALLFKTSYHPRHTFAGLVKSQLLRFHRICTQKTDFEEATRILFSALGKRGYSRSFLRACKRDFLESRPPDASPMIPLITTFSSSAGHFAHKIKNNFTKFQSDTSLLQNYKIITAYKRNKNLRDFLVHAEVKPLKKPKVKGHMGFFKQLHWVQNKFNKTIFKSDRSGHPKSKNCVYLITCKVCNMYYVGETGNSLLTRFTQHRYNILKHKETHVPLVQHFVHHGWDAVSALVLECNPTWSAAQRRRAERLWIHRLDTLIPRGLNER
;
A
#
# COMPACT_ATOMS: atom_id res chain seq x y z
N MET A 1 8.81 -23.83 -0.43
CA MET A 1 8.09 -25.07 -0.04
C MET A 1 8.37 -25.50 1.39
N ARG A 2 9.63 -25.70 1.86
CA ARG A 2 9.88 -26.01 3.29
C ARG A 2 9.29 -24.98 4.26
N HIS A 3 9.47 -23.70 4.01
CA HIS A 3 8.88 -22.64 4.84
C HIS A 3 7.34 -22.66 4.82
N GLU A 4 6.73 -22.95 3.67
CA GLU A 4 5.27 -23.08 3.54
C GLU A 4 4.72 -24.25 4.33
N LEU A 5 5.46 -25.39 4.32
CA LEU A 5 5.13 -26.55 5.13
C LEU A 5 5.33 -26.29 6.63
N GLN A 6 6.39 -25.60 7.03
CA GLN A 6 6.57 -25.19 8.43
C GLN A 6 5.41 -24.32 8.94
N ASN A 7 4.93 -23.38 8.12
CA ASN A 7 3.75 -22.56 8.44
C ASN A 7 2.46 -23.39 8.53
N TYR A 8 2.33 -24.43 7.69
CA TYR A 8 1.22 -25.38 7.77
C TYR A 8 1.28 -26.22 9.05
N HIS A 9 2.44 -26.81 9.38
CA HIS A 9 2.64 -27.54 10.62
C HIS A 9 2.41 -26.67 11.86
N ARG A 10 2.85 -25.41 11.81
CA ARG A 10 2.55 -24.45 12.87
C ARG A 10 1.04 -24.29 13.10
N ARG A 11 0.23 -24.22 12.03
CA ARG A 11 -1.24 -24.14 12.15
C ARG A 11 -1.83 -25.40 12.78
N ILE A 12 -1.34 -26.58 12.42
CA ILE A 12 -1.75 -27.85 13.05
C ILE A 12 -1.40 -27.83 14.54
N LYS A 13 -0.14 -27.49 14.87
CA LYS A 13 0.32 -27.39 16.25
C LYS A 13 -0.55 -26.45 17.09
N LEU A 14 -0.85 -25.27 16.55
CA LEU A 14 -1.72 -24.30 17.22
C LEU A 14 -3.15 -24.81 17.39
N ALA A 15 -3.70 -25.49 16.38
CA ALA A 15 -5.06 -26.06 16.44
C ALA A 15 -5.18 -27.17 17.50
N ILE A 16 -4.12 -27.98 17.68
CA ILE A 16 -4.10 -29.02 18.71
C ILE A 16 -3.85 -28.44 20.11
N TYR A 17 -2.90 -27.49 20.21
CA TYR A 17 -2.50 -26.89 21.50
C TYR A 17 -3.64 -26.09 22.14
N TYR A 18 -4.41 -25.37 21.32
CA TYR A 18 -5.56 -24.55 21.76
C TYR A 18 -6.92 -25.22 21.52
N LYS A 19 -6.97 -26.57 21.48
CA LYS A 19 -8.15 -27.34 21.09
C LYS A 19 -9.46 -26.91 21.78
N ASP A 20 -9.39 -26.53 23.05
CA ASP A 20 -10.52 -26.15 23.87
C ASP A 20 -10.67 -24.63 24.09
N GLU A 21 -9.68 -23.82 23.67
CA GLU A 21 -9.63 -22.37 23.92
C GLU A 21 -9.97 -21.51 22.69
N ILE A 22 -10.26 -22.12 21.52
CA ILE A 22 -10.47 -21.37 20.26
C ILE A 22 -11.64 -20.38 20.36
N GLY A 23 -12.54 -20.53 21.36
CA GLY A 23 -13.65 -19.60 21.65
C GLY A 23 -13.34 -18.48 22.62
N ASN A 24 -12.40 -18.62 23.56
CA ASN A 24 -12.31 -17.78 24.76
C ASN A 24 -11.00 -17.02 24.99
N ASN A 25 -10.11 -16.91 24.02
CA ASN A 25 -8.88 -16.13 24.23
C ASN A 25 -9.17 -14.63 24.12
N PRO A 26 -9.19 -13.87 25.24
CA PRO A 26 -9.43 -12.42 25.25
C PRO A 26 -8.35 -11.63 24.48
N ASN A 27 -7.19 -12.24 24.20
CA ASN A 27 -6.09 -11.64 23.43
C ASN A 27 -6.13 -11.99 21.95
N LYS A 28 -7.11 -12.77 21.48
CA LYS A 28 -7.17 -13.29 20.10
C LYS A 28 -7.26 -12.20 19.02
N ASN A 29 -7.63 -10.97 19.41
CA ASN A 29 -7.88 -9.86 18.49
C ASN A 29 -7.39 -8.50 19.04
N LEU A 30 -6.32 -8.45 19.82
CA LEU A 30 -5.72 -7.14 20.12
C LEU A 30 -5.19 -6.54 18.81
N PRO A 31 -5.70 -5.39 18.37
CA PRO A 31 -5.23 -4.73 17.16
C PRO A 31 -3.77 -4.25 17.35
N PHE A 32 -3.09 -3.98 16.26
CA PHE A 32 -1.74 -3.41 16.27
C PHE A 32 -0.68 -4.29 16.94
N MET A 33 -0.76 -5.58 16.67
CA MET A 33 0.22 -6.54 17.16
C MET A 33 1.02 -7.12 15.99
N PRO A 34 2.34 -7.27 16.12
CA PRO A 34 3.11 -7.99 15.13
C PRO A 34 2.61 -9.44 15.04
N GLU A 35 2.61 -10.00 13.84
CA GLU A 35 2.29 -11.41 13.65
C GLU A 35 3.22 -12.26 14.53
N SER A 36 2.62 -13.09 15.38
CA SER A 36 3.38 -13.99 16.23
C SER A 36 4.02 -15.10 15.39
N SER A 37 5.32 -15.27 15.50
CA SER A 37 6.05 -16.41 14.95
C SER A 37 6.11 -17.60 15.94
N TRP A 38 5.58 -17.44 17.15
CA TRP A 38 5.61 -18.47 18.17
C TRP A 38 4.88 -19.74 17.70
N SER A 39 5.43 -20.90 18.03
CA SER A 39 4.87 -22.22 17.76
C SER A 39 4.98 -23.06 19.03
N PRO A 40 3.93 -23.84 19.37
CA PRO A 40 4.05 -24.76 20.49
C PRO A 40 5.27 -25.67 20.36
N PRO A 41 6.03 -25.90 21.46
CA PRO A 41 7.12 -26.84 21.45
C PRO A 41 6.56 -28.27 21.23
N ILE A 42 7.35 -29.14 20.58
CA ILE A 42 6.90 -30.53 20.30
C ILE A 42 6.60 -31.30 21.58
N SER A 43 7.37 -31.06 22.66
CA SER A 43 7.15 -31.67 23.97
C SER A 43 5.80 -31.38 24.61
N ALA A 44 5.12 -30.31 24.19
CA ALA A 44 3.78 -29.96 24.67
C ALA A 44 2.65 -30.51 23.76
N LEU A 45 2.97 -31.39 22.83
CA LEU A 45 2.04 -31.94 21.86
C LEU A 45 2.08 -33.48 21.86
N PRO A 46 1.00 -34.18 21.45
CA PRO A 46 1.02 -35.63 21.27
C PRO A 46 2.16 -36.07 20.33
N PRO A 47 2.83 -37.21 20.62
CA PRO A 47 3.97 -37.69 19.82
C PRO A 47 3.62 -38.01 18.36
N GLU A 48 2.36 -38.28 18.07
CA GLU A 48 1.85 -38.50 16.72
C GLU A 48 2.00 -37.28 15.83
N VAL A 49 2.01 -36.07 16.41
CA VAL A 49 2.21 -34.81 15.68
C VAL A 49 3.66 -34.74 15.15
N GLU A 50 4.64 -35.19 15.93
CA GLU A 50 6.03 -35.28 15.48
C GLU A 50 6.19 -36.29 14.34
N LYS A 51 5.50 -37.42 14.44
CA LYS A 51 5.48 -38.46 13.40
C LYS A 51 4.91 -37.91 12.08
N LEU A 52 3.77 -37.19 12.13
CA LEU A 52 3.18 -36.50 10.97
C LEU A 52 4.17 -35.53 10.33
N ILE A 53 4.77 -34.64 11.14
CA ILE A 53 5.73 -33.63 10.65
C ILE A 53 6.92 -34.31 9.99
N SER A 54 7.48 -35.37 10.62
CA SER A 54 8.62 -36.13 10.09
C SER A 54 8.29 -36.81 8.76
N GLN A 55 7.09 -37.37 8.62
CA GLN A 55 6.61 -38.00 7.38
C GLN A 55 6.52 -36.98 6.23
N ASP A 56 5.94 -35.81 6.53
CA ASP A 56 5.80 -34.73 5.55
C ASP A 56 7.16 -34.18 5.11
N LEU A 57 8.09 -33.99 6.04
CA LEU A 57 9.46 -33.52 5.74
C LEU A 57 10.26 -34.55 4.93
N LYS A 58 10.21 -35.84 5.30
CA LYS A 58 10.85 -36.91 4.54
C LYS A 58 10.37 -37.00 3.09
N TYR A 59 9.09 -36.68 2.85
CA TYR A 59 8.55 -36.65 1.50
C TYR A 59 9.17 -35.54 0.65
N ILE A 60 9.35 -34.35 1.23
CA ILE A 60 10.02 -33.22 0.54
C ILE A 60 11.48 -33.59 0.23
N ASP A 61 12.21 -34.10 1.20
CA ASP A 61 13.65 -34.37 1.07
C ASP A 61 13.94 -35.47 0.03
N LYS A 62 13.05 -36.47 -0.09
CA LYS A 62 13.23 -37.58 -1.05
C LYS A 62 12.79 -37.27 -2.48
N LYS A 63 11.79 -36.41 -2.71
CA LYS A 63 11.18 -36.22 -4.03
C LYS A 63 11.32 -34.83 -4.64
N PHE A 64 11.74 -33.83 -3.87
CA PHE A 64 11.97 -32.50 -4.43
C PHE A 64 13.42 -32.29 -4.90
N ILE A 65 13.91 -33.18 -5.73
CA ILE A 65 14.99 -32.86 -6.65
C ILE A 65 14.46 -31.82 -7.62
N CYS A 66 15.17 -30.74 -7.78
CA CYS A 66 14.82 -29.59 -8.62
C CYS A 66 14.29 -30.04 -10.00
N ILE A 67 12.97 -30.03 -10.16
CA ILE A 67 12.39 -30.31 -11.45
C ILE A 67 12.75 -29.13 -12.34
N LYS A 68 13.60 -29.37 -13.33
CA LYS A 68 13.90 -28.37 -14.37
C LYS A 68 12.58 -27.98 -15.03
N THR A 69 12.09 -26.79 -14.72
CA THR A 69 10.90 -26.24 -15.39
C THR A 69 11.33 -25.70 -16.74
N ILE A 70 10.59 -26.05 -17.78
CA ILE A 70 10.77 -25.42 -19.09
C ILE A 70 10.33 -23.97 -18.94
N PRO A 71 11.19 -22.99 -19.29
CA PRO A 71 10.80 -21.59 -19.29
C PRO A 71 9.57 -21.38 -20.19
N ASN A 72 8.60 -20.60 -19.70
CA ASN A 72 7.41 -20.25 -20.49
C ASN A 72 7.66 -19.08 -21.46
N LEU A 73 8.81 -18.42 -21.37
CA LEU A 73 9.31 -17.44 -22.33
C LEU A 73 10.52 -18.02 -23.04
N ASN A 74 10.58 -17.85 -24.35
CA ASN A 74 11.77 -18.17 -25.15
C ASN A 74 12.90 -17.16 -24.90
N LEU A 75 14.06 -17.36 -25.50
CA LEU A 75 15.24 -16.50 -25.30
C LEU A 75 15.00 -15.07 -25.82
N GLU A 76 14.33 -14.90 -26.92
CA GLU A 76 14.03 -13.60 -27.54
C GLU A 76 13.01 -12.83 -26.69
N GLU A 77 11.93 -13.48 -26.24
CA GLU A 77 10.94 -12.90 -25.33
C GLU A 77 11.59 -12.51 -23.99
N THR A 78 12.49 -13.33 -23.45
CA THR A 78 13.25 -13.02 -22.23
C THR A 78 14.16 -11.81 -22.43
N LYS A 79 14.79 -11.67 -23.60
CA LYS A 79 15.62 -10.52 -23.95
C LYS A 79 14.76 -9.27 -24.09
N ALA A 80 13.67 -9.33 -24.85
CA ALA A 80 12.73 -8.23 -25.02
C ALA A 80 12.13 -7.75 -23.68
N LEU A 81 11.77 -8.68 -22.78
CA LEU A 81 11.31 -8.33 -21.44
C LEU A 81 12.39 -7.59 -20.63
N LYS A 82 13.64 -8.03 -20.69
CA LYS A 82 14.76 -7.35 -20.02
C LYS A 82 15.00 -5.95 -20.60
N GLU A 83 14.92 -5.81 -21.91
CA GLU A 83 15.04 -4.51 -22.61
C GLU A 83 13.91 -3.57 -22.16
N LEU A 84 12.67 -4.04 -22.13
CA LEU A 84 11.51 -3.28 -21.68
C LEU A 84 11.65 -2.83 -20.20
N ILE A 85 12.07 -3.73 -19.30
CA ILE A 85 12.31 -3.41 -17.87
C ILE A 85 13.42 -2.35 -17.71
N ASN A 86 14.44 -2.38 -18.55
CA ASN A 86 15.59 -1.50 -18.49
C ASN A 86 15.42 -0.20 -19.28
N ASN A 87 14.38 -0.09 -20.09
CA ASN A 87 14.10 1.12 -20.86
C ASN A 87 13.72 2.27 -19.92
N LYS A 88 14.56 3.29 -19.89
CA LYS A 88 14.42 4.46 -19.02
C LYS A 88 13.59 5.59 -19.64
N ASN A 89 13.34 5.49 -20.94
CA ASN A 89 12.62 6.52 -21.69
C ASN A 89 11.10 6.33 -21.62
N ILE A 90 10.63 5.20 -21.05
CA ILE A 90 9.21 4.91 -20.88
C ILE A 90 8.84 4.70 -19.43
N ILE A 91 7.58 4.94 -19.12
CA ILE A 91 6.93 4.65 -17.84
C ILE A 91 5.74 3.73 -18.08
N ILE A 92 5.64 2.66 -17.31
CA ILE A 92 4.57 1.68 -17.40
C ILE A 92 3.72 1.74 -16.15
N LYS A 93 2.45 2.06 -16.29
CA LYS A 93 1.48 2.19 -15.18
C LYS A 93 0.16 1.49 -15.53
N PRO A 94 -0.61 1.04 -14.54
CA PRO A 94 -1.99 0.67 -14.79
C PRO A 94 -2.80 1.93 -15.11
N ALA A 95 -3.81 1.79 -15.95
CA ALA A 95 -4.81 2.83 -16.13
C ALA A 95 -5.59 3.08 -14.83
N ASP A 96 -6.15 4.29 -14.68
CA ASP A 96 -6.99 4.65 -13.52
C ASP A 96 -8.24 3.77 -13.41
N LYS A 97 -8.88 3.47 -14.54
CA LYS A 97 -10.06 2.59 -14.64
C LYS A 97 -9.82 1.50 -15.67
N GLY A 98 -10.48 0.35 -15.45
CA GLY A 98 -10.26 -0.84 -16.26
C GLY A 98 -8.99 -1.59 -15.86
N SER A 99 -8.62 -2.61 -16.61
CA SER A 99 -7.46 -3.48 -16.35
C SER A 99 -6.30 -3.24 -17.32
N SER A 100 -6.36 -2.17 -18.11
CA SER A 100 -5.35 -1.85 -19.11
C SER A 100 -4.04 -1.40 -18.48
N ILE A 101 -2.94 -1.75 -19.14
CA ILE A 101 -1.60 -1.24 -18.81
C ILE A 101 -1.26 -0.16 -19.83
N VAL A 102 -0.84 0.98 -19.35
CA VAL A 102 -0.48 2.15 -20.15
C VAL A 102 1.03 2.28 -20.20
N ILE A 103 1.57 2.41 -21.39
CA ILE A 103 2.96 2.73 -21.67
C ILE A 103 2.98 4.16 -22.17
N MET A 104 3.74 5.02 -21.51
CA MET A 104 3.90 6.42 -21.87
C MET A 104 5.37 6.78 -21.99
N ASP A 105 5.69 7.76 -22.79
CA ASP A 105 6.99 8.37 -22.74
C ASP A 105 7.24 8.99 -21.38
N ARG A 106 8.47 8.85 -20.88
CA ARG A 106 8.85 9.37 -19.57
C ARG A 106 8.60 10.86 -19.45
N GLU A 107 8.93 11.62 -20.50
CA GLU A 107 8.77 13.07 -20.52
C GLU A 107 7.31 13.48 -20.39
N GLN A 108 6.40 12.83 -21.12
CA GLN A 108 4.96 13.06 -21.03
C GLN A 108 4.43 12.77 -19.62
N TYR A 109 4.86 11.64 -19.03
CA TYR A 109 4.44 11.27 -17.68
C TYR A 109 4.95 12.26 -16.62
N LEU A 110 6.21 12.69 -16.73
CA LEU A 110 6.80 13.68 -15.82
C LEU A 110 6.14 15.04 -15.99
N TRP A 111 5.84 15.44 -17.22
CA TRP A 111 5.14 16.70 -17.50
C TRP A 111 3.78 16.74 -16.78
N GLU A 112 2.97 15.71 -16.91
CA GLU A 112 1.69 15.62 -16.19
C GLU A 112 1.89 15.64 -14.66
N GLY A 113 2.90 14.93 -14.15
CA GLY A 113 3.23 14.94 -12.74
C GLY A 113 3.61 16.32 -12.22
N TYR A 114 4.51 16.99 -12.90
CA TYR A 114 4.96 18.34 -12.52
C TYR A 114 3.86 19.40 -12.71
N LYS A 115 3.04 19.29 -13.75
CA LYS A 115 1.85 20.15 -13.92
C LYS A 115 0.96 20.14 -12.69
N GLN A 116 0.72 18.95 -12.09
CA GLN A 116 -0.07 18.85 -10.85
C GLN A 116 0.71 19.35 -9.64
N LEU A 117 2.00 18.98 -9.49
CA LEU A 117 2.81 19.25 -8.31
C LEU A 117 3.25 20.71 -8.16
N TYR A 118 3.28 21.47 -9.25
CA TYR A 118 3.52 22.92 -9.22
C TYR A 118 2.23 23.74 -9.03
N ASN A 119 1.09 23.08 -8.83
CA ASN A 119 -0.11 23.78 -8.38
C ASN A 119 0.01 24.06 -6.87
N GLU A 120 0.40 25.29 -6.54
CA GLU A 120 0.68 25.76 -5.18
C GLU A 120 -0.56 25.73 -4.26
N THR A 121 -1.78 25.59 -4.82
CA THR A 121 -3.00 25.37 -4.03
C THR A 121 -2.98 24.06 -3.28
N TYR A 122 -2.34 23.03 -3.86
CA TYR A 122 -2.37 21.65 -3.32
C TYR A 122 -1.02 21.16 -2.81
N TYR A 123 0.08 21.66 -3.38
CA TYR A 123 1.42 21.14 -3.10
C TYR A 123 2.45 22.26 -2.95
N LYS A 124 3.42 22.03 -2.09
CA LYS A 124 4.59 22.91 -1.91
C LYS A 124 5.86 22.12 -2.18
N LYS A 125 6.73 22.64 -3.03
CA LYS A 125 8.06 22.06 -3.25
C LYS A 125 8.93 22.24 -2.00
N LEU A 126 9.68 21.20 -1.66
CA LEU A 126 10.60 21.18 -0.52
C LEU A 126 12.05 21.01 -1.01
N ASP A 127 12.97 21.72 -0.39
CA ASP A 127 14.42 21.54 -0.63
C ASP A 127 14.93 20.25 -0.02
N THR A 128 14.39 19.87 1.13
CA THR A 128 14.75 18.65 1.88
C THR A 128 13.48 17.94 2.39
N PRO A 129 13.49 16.60 2.48
CA PRO A 129 12.36 15.86 3.04
C PRO A 129 12.20 16.16 4.53
N ILE A 130 10.94 16.18 5.00
CA ILE A 130 10.61 16.43 6.41
C ILE A 130 10.21 15.17 7.18
N TYR A 131 10.07 14.01 6.50
CA TYR A 131 9.62 12.78 7.14
C TYR A 131 10.55 12.31 8.27
N MET A 132 11.86 12.58 8.18
CA MET A 132 12.81 12.25 9.24
C MET A 132 12.57 13.08 10.52
N ASP A 133 12.20 14.35 10.36
CA ASP A 133 11.87 15.25 11.48
C ASP A 133 10.47 14.94 12.05
N THR A 134 9.66 14.17 11.33
CA THR A 134 8.33 13.72 11.78
C THR A 134 8.43 12.54 12.76
N ILE A 135 9.45 11.69 12.62
CA ILE A 135 9.64 10.49 13.46
C ILE A 135 9.64 10.81 14.98
N PRO A 136 10.42 11.77 15.49
CA PRO A 136 10.42 12.08 16.92
C PRO A 136 9.08 12.62 17.40
N LEU A 137 8.32 13.34 16.56
CA LEU A 137 6.97 13.82 16.91
C LEU A 137 6.00 12.66 17.09
N VAL A 138 5.99 11.71 16.15
CA VAL A 138 5.17 10.49 16.23
C VAL A 138 5.56 9.67 17.47
N ASN A 139 6.86 9.45 17.68
CA ASN A 139 7.35 8.68 18.82
C ASN A 139 6.92 9.27 20.17
N LYS A 140 6.95 10.60 20.31
CA LYS A 140 6.48 11.28 21.51
C LYS A 140 5.01 10.97 21.82
N ILE A 141 4.15 11.01 20.80
CA ILE A 141 2.72 10.69 20.98
C ILE A 141 2.53 9.21 21.33
N LEU A 142 3.28 8.31 20.72
CA LEU A 142 3.25 6.89 21.07
C LEU A 142 3.75 6.62 22.50
N ASP A 143 4.71 7.41 22.98
CA ASP A 143 5.18 7.35 24.36
C ASP A 143 4.10 7.82 25.34
N ASP A 144 3.35 8.87 25.01
CA ASP A 144 2.23 9.37 25.80
C ASP A 144 1.07 8.37 25.84
N LEU A 145 0.71 7.76 24.70
CA LEU A 145 -0.28 6.68 24.62
C LEU A 145 0.09 5.48 25.52
N TYR A 146 1.38 5.10 25.51
CA TYR A 146 1.89 4.02 26.37
C TYR A 146 1.84 4.39 27.85
N LYS A 147 2.29 5.58 28.25
CA LYS A 147 2.23 6.08 29.63
C LYS A 147 0.81 6.12 30.16
N LYS A 148 -0.15 6.54 29.32
CA LYS A 148 -1.59 6.59 29.65
C LYS A 148 -2.28 5.23 29.57
N LYS A 149 -1.56 4.15 29.25
CA LYS A 149 -2.08 2.76 29.14
C LYS A 149 -3.13 2.54 28.05
N PHE A 150 -3.21 3.40 27.03
CA PHE A 150 -4.04 3.16 25.85
C PHE A 150 -3.46 2.07 24.94
N ILE A 151 -2.14 1.92 24.93
CA ILE A 151 -1.43 0.88 24.19
C ILE A 151 -0.40 0.19 25.11
N ASN A 152 -0.13 -1.10 24.83
CA ASN A 152 0.91 -1.84 25.53
C ASN A 152 2.27 -1.72 24.80
N ALA A 153 3.36 -2.27 25.39
CA ALA A 153 4.70 -2.19 24.83
C ALA A 153 4.83 -2.84 23.43
N LYS A 154 4.12 -3.96 23.17
CA LYS A 154 4.12 -4.63 21.87
C LYS A 154 3.40 -3.79 20.81
N GLN A 155 2.26 -3.20 21.16
CA GLN A 155 1.52 -2.28 20.29
C GLN A 155 2.34 -1.03 19.99
N LYS A 156 3.01 -0.45 20.99
CA LYS A 156 3.92 0.69 20.80
C LYS A 156 5.03 0.34 19.79
N THR A 157 5.66 -0.83 19.92
CA THR A 157 6.70 -1.29 19.00
C THR A 157 6.14 -1.47 17.59
N TYR A 158 4.96 -2.05 17.44
CA TYR A 158 4.28 -2.20 16.15
C TYR A 158 3.99 -0.85 15.49
N LEU A 159 3.39 0.07 16.25
CA LEU A 159 2.97 1.39 15.74
C LEU A 159 4.16 2.29 15.39
N ARG A 160 5.31 2.11 16.07
CA ARG A 160 6.56 2.80 15.72
C ARG A 160 7.08 2.38 14.33
N GLY A 161 6.79 1.14 13.90
CA GLY A 161 7.19 0.63 12.61
C GLY A 161 8.70 0.40 12.46
N SER A 162 9.20 0.57 11.24
CA SER A 162 10.63 0.39 10.93
C SER A 162 11.49 1.52 11.51
N SER A 163 12.69 1.18 11.99
CA SER A 163 13.71 2.17 12.35
C SER A 163 14.21 2.99 11.15
N GLU A 164 14.04 2.47 9.94
CA GLU A 164 14.42 3.13 8.68
C GLU A 164 13.18 3.26 7.77
N PRO A 165 12.29 4.23 8.03
CA PRO A 165 11.13 4.44 7.17
C PRO A 165 11.55 4.97 5.81
N ARG A 166 10.73 4.73 4.81
CA ARG A 166 10.91 5.24 3.45
C ARG A 166 10.15 6.53 3.24
N ALA A 167 10.72 7.46 2.49
CA ALA A 167 9.95 8.56 1.92
C ALA A 167 8.74 8.02 1.13
N ARG A 168 7.59 8.65 1.27
CA ARG A 168 6.41 8.37 0.45
C ARG A 168 6.73 8.59 -1.01
N ARG A 169 5.95 7.92 -1.88
CA ARG A 169 6.14 7.99 -3.34
C ARG A 169 4.88 8.50 -3.99
N PHE A 170 5.05 9.56 -4.75
CA PHE A 170 4.01 10.06 -5.64
C PHE A 170 4.06 9.33 -6.98
N TYR A 171 2.93 8.95 -7.52
CA TYR A 171 2.78 8.46 -8.88
C TYR A 171 1.37 8.74 -9.41
N LEU A 172 1.24 8.70 -10.74
CA LEU A 172 -0.01 8.94 -11.43
C LEU A 172 -0.55 7.65 -12.05
N LEU A 173 -1.88 7.52 -12.02
CA LEU A 173 -2.61 6.54 -12.81
C LEU A 173 -3.26 7.27 -14.00
N PRO A 174 -2.84 6.99 -15.26
CA PRO A 174 -3.37 7.68 -16.43
C PRO A 174 -4.86 7.43 -16.63
N LYS A 175 -5.65 8.50 -16.80
CA LYS A 175 -7.10 8.45 -17.02
C LYS A 175 -7.43 8.36 -18.51
N ILE A 176 -6.97 7.29 -19.16
CA ILE A 176 -7.17 7.04 -20.59
C ILE A 176 -8.64 6.83 -20.99
N HIS A 177 -9.54 6.66 -20.02
CA HIS A 177 -10.99 6.54 -20.24
C HIS A 177 -11.68 7.89 -20.50
N LYS A 178 -10.98 9.01 -20.29
CA LYS A 178 -11.49 10.33 -20.66
C LYS A 178 -11.36 10.55 -22.15
N GLU A 179 -12.27 11.34 -22.71
CA GLU A 179 -12.21 11.75 -24.11
C GLU A 179 -10.87 12.42 -24.40
N PRO A 180 -10.16 12.06 -25.50
CA PRO A 180 -8.82 12.57 -25.79
C PRO A 180 -8.75 14.09 -25.92
N GLU A 181 -9.85 14.75 -26.34
CA GLU A 181 -9.96 16.20 -26.42
C GLU A 181 -9.89 16.88 -25.04
N LYS A 182 -10.31 16.15 -23.99
CA LYS A 182 -10.29 16.59 -22.57
C LYS A 182 -9.03 16.16 -21.82
N TRP A 183 -8.04 15.65 -22.52
CA TRP A 183 -6.78 15.29 -21.87
C TRP A 183 -5.99 16.52 -21.43
N SER A 184 -5.07 16.36 -20.50
CA SER A 184 -4.20 17.43 -19.98
C SER A 184 -3.43 18.15 -21.07
N LYS A 185 -3.01 17.41 -22.10
CA LYS A 185 -2.63 17.88 -23.41
C LYS A 185 -3.46 17.09 -24.42
N PRO A 186 -4.40 17.72 -25.12
CA PRO A 186 -5.34 17.04 -26.00
C PRO A 186 -4.63 16.04 -26.93
N HIS A 187 -5.18 14.84 -27.03
CA HIS A 187 -4.67 13.71 -27.83
C HIS A 187 -3.24 13.22 -27.53
N GLU A 188 -2.49 13.87 -26.61
CA GLU A 188 -1.12 13.51 -26.32
C GLU A 188 -0.92 12.98 -24.88
N ILE A 189 -1.42 13.71 -23.87
CA ILE A 189 -1.14 13.41 -22.46
C ILE A 189 -2.43 13.29 -21.67
N PRO A 190 -2.84 12.08 -21.26
CA PRO A 190 -4.01 11.90 -20.42
C PRO A 190 -3.79 12.49 -19.03
N PRO A 191 -4.85 13.02 -18.37
CA PRO A 191 -4.75 13.44 -16.99
C PRO A 191 -4.45 12.25 -16.07
N GLY A 192 -3.69 12.48 -15.01
CA GLY A 192 -3.32 11.45 -14.03
C GLY A 192 -4.11 11.55 -12.74
N ARG A 193 -4.52 10.40 -12.15
CA ARG A 193 -4.98 10.37 -10.77
C ARG A 193 -3.76 10.39 -9.84
N PRO A 194 -3.60 11.39 -8.96
CA PRO A 194 -2.47 11.45 -8.05
C PRO A 194 -2.61 10.44 -6.91
N ILE A 195 -1.58 9.62 -6.72
CA ILE A 195 -1.50 8.67 -5.62
C ILE A 195 -0.24 8.93 -4.83
N VAL A 196 -0.36 9.05 -3.52
CA VAL A 196 0.77 9.12 -2.59
C VAL A 196 0.82 7.84 -1.77
N SER A 197 1.74 6.95 -2.11
CA SER A 197 1.90 5.68 -1.39
C SER A 197 2.53 5.89 -0.03
N ASP A 198 1.79 5.59 1.02
CA ASP A 198 2.23 5.69 2.42
C ASP A 198 3.00 4.45 2.90
N CYS A 199 3.09 3.39 2.08
CA CYS A 199 3.70 2.12 2.46
C CYS A 199 5.12 2.28 3.02
N SER A 200 5.34 1.79 4.24
CA SER A 200 6.61 1.86 4.97
C SER A 200 7.09 3.29 5.29
N SER A 201 6.19 4.28 5.28
CA SER A 201 6.48 5.62 5.80
C SER A 201 6.51 5.62 7.33
N GLU A 202 6.97 6.71 7.91
CA GLU A 202 7.02 6.92 9.36
C GLU A 202 5.63 7.01 10.01
N THR A 203 4.59 7.30 9.20
CA THR A 203 3.19 7.39 9.68
C THR A 203 2.31 6.22 9.24
N TYR A 204 2.83 5.22 8.53
CA TYR A 204 2.04 4.12 7.96
C TYR A 204 1.21 3.38 9.01
N TYR A 205 1.82 3.02 10.14
CA TYR A 205 1.13 2.28 11.20
C TYR A 205 0.24 3.18 12.06
N THR A 206 0.59 4.46 12.23
CA THR A 206 -0.28 5.42 12.91
C THR A 206 -1.50 5.77 12.07
N ALA A 207 -1.42 5.74 10.75
CA ALA A 207 -2.57 5.84 9.86
C ALA A 207 -3.56 4.66 10.06
N GLU A 208 -3.05 3.45 10.31
CA GLU A 208 -3.88 2.30 10.67
C GLU A 208 -4.53 2.45 12.05
N PHE A 209 -3.79 3.01 13.02
CA PHE A 209 -4.31 3.29 14.36
C PHE A 209 -5.45 4.33 14.31
N ILE A 210 -5.29 5.38 13.52
CA ILE A 210 -6.34 6.38 13.30
C ILE A 210 -7.58 5.72 12.66
N ASP A 211 -7.40 4.94 11.60
CA ASP A 211 -8.49 4.28 10.89
C ASP A 211 -9.32 3.37 11.80
N HIS A 212 -8.67 2.62 12.68
CA HIS A 212 -9.33 1.74 13.65
C HIS A 212 -10.38 2.47 14.50
N TYR A 213 -10.09 3.70 14.91
CA TYR A 213 -11.01 4.50 15.74
C TYR A 213 -11.98 5.35 14.92
N LEU A 214 -11.61 5.75 13.70
CA LEU A 214 -12.49 6.53 12.83
C LEU A 214 -13.51 5.65 12.09
N TYR A 215 -13.12 4.45 11.66
CA TYR A 215 -13.99 3.58 10.87
C TYR A 215 -15.35 3.32 11.52
N PRO A 216 -15.47 2.94 12.81
CA PRO A 216 -16.78 2.73 13.45
C PRO A 216 -17.66 3.99 13.46
N LEU A 217 -17.05 5.18 13.53
CA LEU A 217 -17.75 6.46 13.50
C LEU A 217 -18.14 6.90 12.09
N SER A 218 -17.40 6.44 11.09
CA SER A 218 -17.64 6.78 9.69
C SER A 218 -18.84 6.08 9.06
N ILE A 219 -19.42 5.07 9.74
CA ILE A 219 -20.51 4.24 9.23
C ILE A 219 -21.85 4.45 9.93
N ILE A 220 -21.94 5.36 10.91
CA ILE A 220 -23.14 5.56 11.73
C ILE A 220 -24.15 6.54 11.14
N HIS A 221 -23.79 7.27 10.08
CA HIS A 221 -24.66 8.27 9.50
C HIS A 221 -25.77 7.62 8.62
N LYS A 222 -26.92 8.30 8.53
CA LYS A 222 -28.13 7.74 7.91
C LYS A 222 -27.98 7.45 6.40
N SER A 223 -27.18 8.23 5.69
CA SER A 223 -26.94 8.09 4.27
C SER A 223 -25.96 6.98 3.90
N TYR A 224 -25.27 6.39 4.87
CA TYR A 224 -24.18 5.45 4.65
C TYR A 224 -24.61 4.21 3.85
N ILE A 225 -23.85 3.89 2.82
CA ILE A 225 -23.88 2.62 2.08
C ILE A 225 -22.55 1.94 2.28
N LYS A 226 -22.59 0.67 2.71
CA LYS A 226 -21.41 -0.16 2.95
C LYS A 226 -20.79 -0.67 1.64
N ASP A 227 -21.63 -1.15 0.74
CA ASP A 227 -21.25 -1.73 -0.55
C ASP A 227 -22.51 -1.84 -1.45
N THR A 228 -22.32 -2.31 -2.69
CA THR A 228 -23.41 -2.57 -3.63
C THR A 228 -24.51 -3.48 -3.06
N TYR A 229 -24.17 -4.48 -2.26
CA TYR A 229 -25.19 -5.39 -1.74
C TYR A 229 -26.05 -4.75 -0.64
N ASP A 230 -25.43 -3.95 0.23
CA ASP A 230 -26.15 -3.14 1.21
C ASP A 230 -27.10 -2.16 0.52
N PHE A 231 -26.64 -1.53 -0.56
CA PHE A 231 -27.48 -0.66 -1.40
C PHE A 231 -28.67 -1.41 -1.98
N VAL A 232 -28.46 -2.58 -2.58
CA VAL A 232 -29.52 -3.42 -3.16
C VAL A 232 -30.56 -3.78 -2.10
N GLU A 233 -30.15 -4.18 -0.91
CA GLU A 233 -31.09 -4.52 0.17
C GLU A 233 -31.89 -3.30 0.65
N LYS A 234 -31.28 -2.12 0.75
CA LYS A 234 -31.97 -0.87 1.11
C LYS A 234 -32.99 -0.46 0.05
N ILE A 235 -32.66 -0.56 -1.24
CA ILE A 235 -33.57 -0.23 -2.33
C ILE A 235 -34.79 -1.15 -2.40
N LYS A 236 -34.63 -2.46 -2.11
CA LYS A 236 -35.75 -3.41 -2.06
C LYS A 236 -36.79 -3.05 -1.00
N LEU A 237 -36.42 -2.34 0.05
CA LEU A 237 -37.29 -1.98 1.18
C LEU A 237 -38.10 -0.71 0.93
N ILE A 238 -37.71 0.14 -0.01
CA ILE A 238 -38.38 1.41 -0.25
C ILE A 238 -39.47 1.31 -1.30
N SER A 239 -40.53 2.15 -1.16
CA SER A 239 -41.58 2.36 -2.14
C SER A 239 -41.60 3.81 -2.54
N LEU A 240 -41.83 4.12 -3.83
CA LEU A 240 -41.68 5.45 -4.38
C LEU A 240 -42.98 5.93 -4.99
N PRO A 241 -43.29 7.26 -4.92
CA PRO A 241 -44.35 7.87 -5.71
C PRO A 241 -44.10 7.69 -7.20
N GLN A 242 -45.19 7.65 -7.99
CA GLN A 242 -45.12 7.39 -9.43
C GLN A 242 -44.30 8.44 -10.18
N ASP A 243 -44.47 9.71 -9.84
CA ASP A 243 -43.82 10.85 -10.50
C ASP A 243 -42.43 11.19 -9.94
N SER A 244 -41.87 10.28 -9.12
CA SER A 244 -40.56 10.50 -8.54
C SER A 244 -39.44 10.52 -9.60
N ILE A 245 -38.48 11.42 -9.43
CA ILE A 245 -37.26 11.53 -10.23
C ILE A 245 -36.14 10.82 -9.49
N LEU A 246 -35.42 9.93 -10.16
CA LEU A 246 -34.19 9.30 -9.65
C LEU A 246 -33.02 10.21 -9.96
N PHE A 247 -32.08 10.33 -9.06
CA PHE A 247 -30.87 11.10 -9.30
C PHE A 247 -29.62 10.41 -8.76
N THR A 248 -28.50 10.71 -9.38
CA THR A 248 -27.16 10.44 -8.82
C THR A 248 -26.35 11.72 -8.82
N ILE A 249 -25.47 11.85 -7.82
CA ILE A 249 -24.58 13.00 -7.68
C ILE A 249 -23.16 12.47 -7.48
N ASP A 250 -22.20 13.02 -8.23
CA ASP A 250 -20.76 12.76 -8.13
C ASP A 250 -20.09 13.97 -7.51
N ILE A 251 -19.23 13.75 -6.51
CA ILE A 251 -18.46 14.81 -5.85
C ILE A 251 -17.11 14.94 -6.51
N ASP A 252 -16.79 16.13 -6.99
CA ASP A 252 -15.56 16.37 -7.75
C ASP A 252 -14.33 16.37 -6.82
N SER A 253 -13.42 15.42 -7.04
CA SER A 253 -12.09 15.36 -6.42
C SER A 253 -12.10 15.43 -4.89
N LEU A 254 -13.04 14.77 -4.21
CA LEU A 254 -13.29 14.83 -2.77
C LEU A 254 -12.00 14.85 -1.93
N TYR A 255 -11.15 13.82 -2.07
CA TYR A 255 -9.96 13.65 -1.23
C TYR A 255 -8.96 14.82 -1.32
N THR A 256 -8.84 15.46 -2.46
CA THR A 256 -7.91 16.57 -2.69
C THR A 256 -8.49 17.91 -2.27
N ASN A 257 -9.81 18.02 -2.14
CA ASN A 257 -10.49 19.28 -1.88
C ASN A 257 -10.87 19.52 -0.42
N ILE A 258 -10.94 18.47 0.42
CA ILE A 258 -11.22 18.64 1.85
C ILE A 258 -10.18 19.59 2.47
N ASP A 259 -10.65 20.67 3.09
CA ASP A 259 -9.77 21.51 3.90
C ASP A 259 -9.30 20.75 5.14
N ILE A 260 -7.99 20.82 5.43
CA ILE A 260 -7.38 20.01 6.50
C ILE A 260 -7.91 20.41 7.88
N ASP A 261 -8.00 21.70 8.16
CA ASP A 261 -8.41 22.19 9.47
C ASP A 261 -9.91 21.98 9.69
N GLU A 262 -10.72 22.18 8.65
CA GLU A 262 -12.15 21.86 8.67
C GLU A 262 -12.37 20.36 8.90
N GLY A 263 -11.63 19.50 8.18
CA GLY A 263 -11.73 18.07 8.37
C GLY A 263 -11.30 17.57 9.76
N ILE A 264 -10.24 18.15 10.36
CA ILE A 264 -9.85 17.86 11.75
C ILE A 264 -10.95 18.31 12.72
N ASN A 265 -11.60 19.45 12.48
CA ASN A 265 -12.72 19.92 13.28
C ASN A 265 -13.92 18.97 13.19
N CYS A 266 -14.25 18.44 12.01
CA CYS A 266 -15.28 17.40 11.88
C CYS A 266 -14.97 16.17 12.73
N ILE A 267 -13.69 15.71 12.76
CA ILE A 267 -13.29 14.60 13.62
C ILE A 267 -13.43 14.97 15.11
N ARG A 268 -13.04 16.16 15.51
CA ARG A 268 -13.23 16.64 16.89
C ARG A 268 -14.70 16.64 17.26
N ASN A 269 -15.56 17.16 16.41
CA ASN A 269 -17.01 17.22 16.62
C ASN A 269 -17.63 15.83 16.80
N ILE A 270 -17.28 14.85 15.95
CA ILE A 270 -17.82 13.50 16.08
C ILE A 270 -17.31 12.80 17.34
N PHE A 271 -16.08 13.08 17.79
CA PHE A 271 -15.59 12.56 19.07
C PHE A 271 -16.40 13.13 20.25
N HIS A 272 -16.76 14.41 20.23
CA HIS A 272 -17.62 15.03 21.23
C HIS A 272 -19.06 14.49 21.18
N LYS A 273 -19.62 14.28 19.98
CA LYS A 273 -20.96 13.70 19.81
C LYS A 273 -21.03 12.24 20.32
N HIS A 274 -19.91 11.51 20.26
CA HIS A 274 -19.81 10.10 20.65
C HIS A 274 -18.65 9.89 21.63
N PRO A 275 -18.77 10.32 22.90
CA PRO A 275 -17.70 10.23 23.88
C PRO A 275 -17.36 8.77 24.21
N ASN A 276 -16.07 8.46 24.35
CA ASN A 276 -15.59 7.12 24.69
C ASN A 276 -14.30 7.22 25.51
N SER A 277 -14.34 6.84 26.78
CA SER A 277 -13.21 6.89 27.71
C SER A 277 -12.03 5.96 27.31
N LYS A 278 -12.30 4.95 26.48
CA LYS A 278 -11.27 4.03 25.95
C LYS A 278 -10.61 4.52 24.66
N ARG A 279 -11.07 5.66 24.12
CA ARG A 279 -10.52 6.25 22.90
C ARG A 279 -9.61 7.44 23.28
N PRO A 280 -8.35 7.45 22.84
CA PRO A 280 -7.40 8.52 23.16
C PRO A 280 -7.59 9.73 22.22
N ASP A 281 -8.68 10.46 22.35
CA ASP A 281 -9.14 11.50 21.42
C ASP A 281 -8.06 12.55 21.14
N ARG A 282 -7.37 13.02 22.18
CA ARG A 282 -6.31 14.03 22.06
C ARG A 282 -5.15 13.53 21.19
N GLU A 283 -4.64 12.33 21.49
CA GLU A 283 -3.51 11.74 20.78
C GLU A 283 -3.88 11.34 19.33
N LEU A 284 -5.13 10.89 19.13
CA LEU A 284 -5.65 10.62 17.78
C LEU A 284 -5.71 11.88 16.93
N LEU A 285 -6.18 13.00 17.47
CA LEU A 285 -6.21 14.28 16.75
C LEU A 285 -4.79 14.77 16.42
N GLN A 286 -3.84 14.64 17.36
CA GLN A 286 -2.44 14.99 17.13
C GLN A 286 -1.80 14.11 16.03
N LEU A 287 -2.03 12.79 16.05
CA LEU A 287 -1.56 11.87 15.02
C LEU A 287 -2.20 12.17 13.66
N LEU A 288 -3.50 12.49 13.65
CA LEU A 288 -4.23 12.87 12.43
C LEU A 288 -3.64 14.15 11.83
N GLU A 289 -3.41 15.17 12.63
CA GLU A 289 -2.79 16.43 12.19
C GLU A 289 -1.40 16.20 11.58
N ILE A 290 -0.53 15.41 12.24
CA ILE A 290 0.77 15.02 11.69
C ILE A 290 0.61 14.30 10.34
N ASN A 291 -0.30 13.34 10.26
CA ASN A 291 -0.54 12.57 9.04
C ASN A 291 -1.04 13.42 7.87
N LEU A 292 -1.79 14.49 8.14
CA LEU A 292 -2.34 15.39 7.12
C LEU A 292 -1.35 16.53 6.77
N LYS A 293 -0.80 17.22 7.78
CA LYS A 293 0.05 18.42 7.57
C LYS A 293 1.53 18.11 7.27
N ARG A 294 1.99 16.87 7.52
CA ARG A 294 3.38 16.46 7.28
C ARG A 294 3.50 15.32 6.25
N ASN A 295 2.66 15.37 5.24
CA ASN A 295 2.59 14.36 4.19
C ASN A 295 3.51 14.74 3.02
N ASP A 296 4.83 14.72 3.25
CA ASP A 296 5.83 14.90 2.21
C ASP A 296 6.10 13.62 1.43
N PHE A 297 6.48 13.76 0.18
CA PHE A 297 6.72 12.63 -0.73
C PHE A 297 7.77 12.95 -1.79
N ASN A 298 8.31 11.89 -2.38
CA ASN A 298 9.28 11.96 -3.48
C ASN A 298 8.59 11.74 -4.83
N PHE A 299 8.94 12.58 -5.81
CA PHE A 299 8.64 12.39 -7.22
C PHE A 299 9.87 12.73 -8.05
N ASP A 300 10.37 11.78 -8.85
CA ASP A 300 11.55 11.95 -9.72
C ASP A 300 12.77 12.54 -9.00
N GLY A 301 12.97 12.16 -7.72
CA GLY A 301 14.09 12.65 -6.90
C GLY A 301 13.88 14.01 -6.23
N GLN A 302 12.77 14.70 -6.49
CA GLN A 302 12.38 15.94 -5.80
C GLN A 302 11.36 15.66 -4.71
N PHE A 303 11.33 16.53 -3.69
CA PHE A 303 10.40 16.41 -2.57
C PHE A 303 9.32 17.49 -2.62
N PHE A 304 8.10 17.07 -2.30
CA PHE A 304 6.93 17.94 -2.24
C PHE A 304 6.15 17.64 -0.97
N LEU A 305 5.43 18.64 -0.47
CA LEU A 305 4.50 18.52 0.65
C LEU A 305 3.08 18.75 0.12
N GLN A 306 2.16 17.85 0.44
CA GLN A 306 0.73 18.09 0.22
C GLN A 306 0.23 19.06 1.30
N ILE A 307 -0.37 20.19 0.89
CA ILE A 307 -0.84 21.25 1.78
C ILE A 307 -2.37 21.35 1.85
N LYS A 308 -3.10 20.68 0.95
CA LYS A 308 -4.56 20.63 0.93
C LYS A 308 -5.03 19.20 0.70
N GLY A 309 -6.17 18.85 1.28
CA GLY A 309 -6.78 17.55 1.14
C GLY A 309 -6.06 16.44 1.91
N THR A 310 -6.48 15.21 1.65
CA THR A 310 -5.83 13.99 2.15
C THR A 310 -5.31 13.15 1.00
N ALA A 311 -4.18 12.48 1.21
CA ALA A 311 -3.55 11.68 0.18
C ALA A 311 -4.34 10.39 -0.11
N MET A 312 -4.55 10.12 -1.39
CA MET A 312 -5.04 8.81 -1.84
C MET A 312 -3.95 7.77 -1.62
N GLY A 313 -4.02 7.05 -0.49
CA GLY A 313 -3.03 6.06 -0.06
C GLY A 313 -2.89 5.96 1.46
N LYS A 314 -3.44 6.91 2.22
CA LYS A 314 -3.56 6.83 3.68
C LYS A 314 -4.68 5.85 4.06
N LYS A 315 -4.44 4.98 5.04
CA LYS A 315 -5.43 3.98 5.48
C LYS A 315 -6.72 4.62 5.98
N PHE A 316 -6.62 5.69 6.76
CA PHE A 316 -7.77 6.38 7.35
C PHE A 316 -8.53 7.29 6.36
N ALA A 317 -8.00 7.56 5.18
CA ALA A 317 -8.58 8.54 4.26
C ALA A 317 -10.07 8.28 3.92
N PRO A 318 -10.53 7.04 3.69
CA PRO A 318 -11.94 6.78 3.45
C PRO A 318 -12.83 7.09 4.66
N ALA A 319 -12.43 6.71 5.87
CA ALA A 319 -13.17 6.98 7.09
C ALA A 319 -13.22 8.49 7.40
N TYR A 320 -12.09 9.18 7.24
CA TYR A 320 -11.97 10.62 7.38
C TYR A 320 -12.89 11.36 6.39
N ALA A 321 -12.86 11.00 5.12
CA ALA A 321 -13.73 11.60 4.10
C ALA A 321 -15.22 11.32 4.37
N ASN A 322 -15.57 10.12 4.82
CA ASN A 322 -16.95 9.78 5.18
C ASN A 322 -17.48 10.61 6.35
N ILE A 323 -16.67 10.85 7.38
CA ILE A 323 -17.06 11.67 8.54
C ILE A 323 -17.22 13.13 8.09
N PHE A 324 -16.28 13.65 7.30
CA PHE A 324 -16.38 15.00 6.74
C PHE A 324 -17.66 15.17 5.92
N MET A 325 -17.94 14.23 5.02
CA MET A 325 -19.15 14.27 4.19
C MET A 325 -20.43 14.10 5.01
N ALA A 326 -20.42 13.32 6.09
CA ALA A 326 -21.59 13.19 6.97
C ALA A 326 -21.93 14.52 7.66
N GLU A 327 -20.94 15.29 8.07
CA GLU A 327 -21.12 16.62 8.68
C GLU A 327 -21.59 17.62 7.60
N TRP A 328 -20.96 17.61 6.43
CA TRP A 328 -21.34 18.45 5.29
C TRP A 328 -22.79 18.20 4.85
N GLU A 329 -23.18 16.93 4.62
CA GLU A 329 -24.55 16.60 4.17
C GLU A 329 -25.58 16.91 5.25
N THR A 330 -25.26 16.73 6.54
CA THR A 330 -26.16 17.09 7.65
C THR A 330 -26.42 18.59 7.64
N GLY A 331 -25.39 19.41 7.49
CA GLY A 331 -25.52 20.87 7.38
C GLY A 331 -26.28 21.27 6.12
N ALA A 332 -25.92 20.76 4.96
CA ALA A 332 -26.57 21.12 3.70
C ALA A 332 -28.05 20.71 3.65
N LEU A 333 -28.37 19.48 4.07
CA LEU A 333 -29.75 18.98 4.05
C LEU A 333 -30.65 19.66 5.10
N SER A 334 -30.10 20.13 6.23
CA SER A 334 -30.87 20.85 7.25
C SER A 334 -31.24 22.27 6.84
N THR A 335 -30.50 22.87 5.90
CA THR A 335 -30.69 24.26 5.45
C THR A 335 -31.32 24.36 4.05
N CYS A 336 -31.50 23.25 3.33
CA CYS A 336 -32.14 23.26 2.02
C CYS A 336 -33.65 23.47 2.16
N ARG A 337 -34.23 24.21 1.18
CA ARG A 337 -35.68 24.52 1.13
C ARG A 337 -36.52 23.25 0.92
N LYS A 338 -36.04 22.34 0.08
CA LYS A 338 -36.65 21.05 -0.23
C LYS A 338 -35.58 19.98 -0.09
N ALA A 339 -35.93 18.86 0.51
CA ALA A 339 -35.00 17.71 0.72
C ALA A 339 -35.44 16.51 -0.15
N PRO A 340 -34.50 15.66 -0.57
CA PRO A 340 -34.84 14.42 -1.27
C PRO A 340 -35.58 13.46 -0.34
N LEU A 341 -36.52 12.67 -0.94
CA LEU A 341 -37.25 11.62 -0.23
C LEU A 341 -36.30 10.52 0.31
N HIS A 342 -35.34 10.12 -0.52
CA HIS A 342 -34.29 9.19 -0.18
C HIS A 342 -32.95 9.75 -0.62
N TYR A 343 -31.90 9.54 0.21
CA TYR A 343 -30.56 10.02 -0.02
C TYR A 343 -29.59 9.00 0.57
N PHE A 344 -28.79 8.35 -0.28
CA PHE A 344 -27.78 7.37 0.10
C PHE A 344 -26.42 7.75 -0.49
N ARG A 345 -25.37 7.57 0.27
CA ARG A 345 -24.00 7.93 -0.16
C ARG A 345 -23.02 6.80 0.08
N TYR A 346 -22.22 6.55 -0.95
CA TYR A 346 -21.02 5.70 -0.91
C TYR A 346 -19.81 6.56 -1.24
N LEU A 347 -19.07 7.01 -0.19
CA LEU A 347 -17.93 7.95 -0.30
C LEU A 347 -18.31 9.24 -1.04
N ASP A 348 -17.93 9.34 -2.31
CA ASP A 348 -18.13 10.45 -3.22
C ASP A 348 -19.36 10.31 -4.16
N ASP A 349 -19.92 9.11 -4.23
CA ASP A 349 -21.10 8.82 -5.05
C ASP A 349 -22.38 8.90 -4.21
N ILE A 350 -23.38 9.66 -4.66
CA ILE A 350 -24.69 9.81 -4.01
C ILE A 350 -25.79 9.29 -4.94
N TRP A 351 -26.74 8.58 -4.38
CA TRP A 351 -27.99 8.15 -5.02
C TRP A 351 -29.19 8.67 -4.24
N GLY A 352 -30.22 9.09 -4.94
CA GLY A 352 -31.43 9.55 -4.25
C GLY A 352 -32.69 9.62 -5.12
N VAL A 353 -33.76 10.01 -4.45
CA VAL A 353 -35.11 10.15 -5.02
C VAL A 353 -35.65 11.56 -4.74
N TRP A 354 -36.10 12.21 -5.76
CA TRP A 354 -36.67 13.54 -5.73
C TRP A 354 -38.16 13.49 -6.09
N THR A 355 -38.99 14.13 -5.28
CA THR A 355 -40.47 14.12 -5.43
C THR A 355 -41.07 15.51 -5.72
N HIS A 356 -40.22 16.47 -6.03
CA HIS A 356 -40.58 17.81 -6.39
C HIS A 356 -40.24 18.09 -7.85
N SER A 357 -40.46 19.33 -8.33
CA SER A 357 -40.15 19.69 -9.72
C SER A 357 -38.65 19.64 -10.04
N GLU A 358 -38.34 19.54 -11.32
CA GLU A 358 -36.93 19.62 -11.81
C GLU A 358 -36.31 20.99 -11.51
N ALA A 359 -37.08 22.08 -11.55
CA ALA A 359 -36.58 23.41 -11.18
C ALA A 359 -36.12 23.46 -9.72
N GLU A 360 -36.91 22.90 -8.79
CA GLU A 360 -36.55 22.82 -7.37
C GLU A 360 -35.35 21.89 -7.16
N PHE A 361 -35.15 20.88 -8.02
CA PHE A 361 -33.94 20.06 -7.98
C PHE A 361 -32.68 20.86 -8.36
N GLN A 362 -32.78 21.77 -9.35
CA GLN A 362 -31.67 22.65 -9.71
C GLN A 362 -31.36 23.65 -8.57
N GLU A 363 -32.35 24.15 -7.85
CA GLU A 363 -32.18 24.96 -6.66
C GLU A 363 -31.42 24.14 -5.55
N PHE A 364 -31.85 22.92 -5.33
CA PHE A 364 -31.17 21.99 -4.39
C PHE A 364 -29.72 21.74 -4.78
N LEU A 365 -29.43 21.48 -6.05
CA LEU A 365 -28.09 21.29 -6.55
C LEU A 365 -27.23 22.54 -6.41
N HIS A 366 -27.80 23.71 -6.68
CA HIS A 366 -27.12 24.99 -6.45
C HIS A 366 -26.81 25.21 -4.97
N HIS A 367 -27.76 24.90 -4.07
CA HIS A 367 -27.55 24.97 -2.64
C HIS A 367 -26.39 24.05 -2.18
N LEU A 368 -26.33 22.80 -2.65
CA LEU A 368 -25.21 21.88 -2.35
C LEU A 368 -23.84 22.45 -2.81
N ASN A 369 -23.81 23.09 -3.99
CA ASN A 369 -22.58 23.68 -4.56
C ASN A 369 -22.13 24.97 -3.86
N THR A 370 -23.04 25.66 -3.16
CA THR A 370 -22.76 26.92 -2.45
C THR A 370 -22.55 26.72 -0.95
N HIS A 371 -23.03 25.60 -0.39
CA HIS A 371 -22.94 25.31 1.05
C HIS A 371 -21.49 25.24 1.57
N ASN A 372 -20.57 24.66 0.77
CA ASN A 372 -19.15 24.64 1.11
C ASN A 372 -18.31 24.92 -0.16
N PRO A 373 -17.38 25.89 -0.13
CA PRO A 373 -16.60 26.27 -1.31
C PRO A 373 -15.69 25.15 -1.81
N SER A 374 -15.27 24.23 -0.92
CA SER A 374 -14.37 23.13 -1.24
C SER A 374 -15.06 21.93 -1.89
N ILE A 375 -16.40 21.81 -1.76
CA ILE A 375 -17.16 20.68 -2.29
C ILE A 375 -17.98 21.12 -3.50
N LYS A 376 -17.72 20.46 -4.62
CA LYS A 376 -18.46 20.69 -5.88
C LYS A 376 -19.08 19.38 -6.34
N VAL A 377 -20.34 19.47 -6.74
CA VAL A 377 -21.16 18.32 -7.11
C VAL A 377 -21.72 18.46 -8.52
N LYS A 378 -21.86 17.34 -9.20
CA LYS A 378 -22.53 17.21 -10.50
C LYS A 378 -23.57 16.13 -10.40
N SER A 379 -24.73 16.34 -11.03
CA SER A 379 -25.83 15.38 -10.97
C SER A 379 -26.20 14.82 -12.32
N THR A 380 -26.85 13.67 -12.28
CA THR A 380 -27.61 13.07 -13.38
C THR A 380 -28.99 12.73 -12.85
N THR A 381 -30.02 13.15 -13.54
CA THR A 381 -31.42 12.90 -13.20
C THR A 381 -32.10 12.05 -14.27
N SER A 382 -33.06 11.24 -13.89
CA SER A 382 -33.91 10.48 -14.81
C SER A 382 -35.21 10.05 -14.15
N VAL A 383 -36.32 10.14 -14.89
CA VAL A 383 -37.61 9.60 -14.47
C VAL A 383 -37.67 8.06 -14.61
N LYS A 384 -36.75 7.46 -15.37
CA LYS A 384 -36.81 6.03 -15.72
C LYS A 384 -35.74 5.20 -15.01
N ALA A 385 -34.45 5.62 -15.06
CA ALA A 385 -33.35 4.82 -14.57
C ALA A 385 -32.13 5.68 -14.29
N VAL A 386 -31.33 5.30 -13.26
CA VAL A 386 -30.00 5.87 -12.96
C VAL A 386 -29.01 4.77 -12.60
N ASP A 387 -27.74 5.03 -12.89
CA ASP A 387 -26.64 4.15 -12.55
C ASP A 387 -25.99 4.58 -11.24
N PHE A 388 -25.76 3.63 -10.32
CA PHE A 388 -25.07 3.87 -9.07
C PHE A 388 -24.18 2.68 -8.71
N LEU A 389 -22.92 2.92 -8.41
CA LEU A 389 -21.90 1.90 -8.19
C LEU A 389 -21.77 0.96 -9.40
N ASP A 390 -22.14 -0.30 -9.24
CA ASP A 390 -22.18 -1.32 -10.30
C ASP A 390 -23.61 -1.84 -10.56
N THR A 391 -24.61 -0.99 -10.28
CA THR A 391 -26.03 -1.25 -10.50
C THR A 391 -26.70 -0.17 -11.32
N THR A 392 -27.75 -0.53 -12.07
CA THR A 392 -28.76 0.37 -12.59
C THR A 392 -30.06 0.16 -11.83
N THR A 393 -30.57 1.17 -11.17
CA THR A 393 -31.92 1.20 -10.56
C THR A 393 -32.89 1.78 -11.55
N TYR A 394 -34.02 1.14 -11.74
CA TYR A 394 -34.98 1.57 -12.76
C TYR A 394 -36.45 1.26 -12.41
N LYS A 395 -37.38 2.04 -12.96
CA LYS A 395 -38.82 1.77 -12.91
C LYS A 395 -39.15 0.68 -13.94
N GLY A 396 -39.32 -0.57 -13.48
CA GLY A 396 -39.61 -1.71 -14.32
C GLY A 396 -41.10 -1.84 -14.67
N LYS A 397 -41.48 -2.84 -15.43
CA LYS A 397 -42.85 -3.09 -15.90
C LYS A 397 -43.91 -3.17 -14.81
N GLN A 398 -43.54 -3.53 -13.60
CA GLN A 398 -44.42 -3.68 -12.45
C GLN A 398 -44.44 -2.43 -11.55
N PHE A 399 -43.64 -1.38 -11.88
CA PHE A 399 -43.49 -0.21 -11.03
C PHE A 399 -44.84 0.48 -10.73
N ASP A 400 -45.69 0.63 -11.72
CA ASP A 400 -47.02 1.28 -11.57
C ASP A 400 -47.93 0.55 -10.58
N LYS A 401 -47.71 -0.75 -10.37
CA LYS A 401 -48.49 -1.58 -9.43
C LYS A 401 -47.80 -1.73 -8.08
N THR A 402 -46.49 -1.84 -8.05
CA THR A 402 -45.72 -2.19 -6.85
C THR A 402 -45.06 -1.00 -6.18
N HIS A 403 -44.90 0.10 -6.92
CA HIS A 403 -44.13 1.27 -6.48
C HIS A 403 -42.68 0.97 -6.07
N LYS A 404 -42.13 -0.18 -6.52
CA LYS A 404 -40.79 -0.64 -6.22
C LYS A 404 -39.88 -0.59 -7.43
N LEU A 405 -38.64 -0.17 -7.20
CA LEU A 405 -37.61 -0.16 -8.24
C LEU A 405 -37.10 -1.59 -8.51
N ASP A 406 -36.80 -1.83 -9.76
CA ASP A 406 -35.97 -2.94 -10.19
C ASP A 406 -34.50 -2.56 -10.24
N ILE A 407 -33.65 -3.56 -10.04
CA ILE A 407 -32.20 -3.39 -10.02
C ILE A 407 -31.56 -4.40 -10.96
N LYS A 408 -30.63 -3.96 -11.78
CA LYS A 408 -29.80 -4.80 -12.64
C LYS A 408 -28.34 -4.44 -12.56
N VAL A 409 -27.47 -5.31 -13.06
CA VAL A 409 -26.02 -5.05 -13.12
C VAL A 409 -25.75 -3.94 -14.13
N PHE A 410 -25.00 -2.94 -13.71
CA PHE A 410 -24.43 -1.92 -14.60
C PHE A 410 -23.02 -2.34 -15.03
N PHE A 411 -22.82 -2.50 -16.32
CA PHE A 411 -21.51 -2.68 -16.91
C PHE A 411 -20.98 -1.33 -17.36
N LYS A 412 -20.00 -0.79 -16.66
CA LYS A 412 -19.42 0.53 -17.03
C LYS A 412 -18.91 0.48 -18.48
N PRO A 413 -19.07 1.52 -19.28
CA PRO A 413 -18.54 1.57 -20.66
C PRO A 413 -17.03 1.31 -20.74
N THR A 414 -16.32 1.59 -19.66
CA THR A 414 -14.88 1.31 -19.50
C THR A 414 -14.56 -0.14 -19.11
N ASP A 415 -15.57 -0.98 -18.85
CA ASP A 415 -15.35 -2.39 -18.51
C ASP A 415 -14.99 -3.19 -19.77
N THR A 416 -13.74 -3.58 -19.87
CA THR A 416 -13.22 -4.39 -20.97
C THR A 416 -13.55 -5.88 -20.83
N HIS A 417 -14.26 -6.28 -19.79
CA HIS A 417 -14.45 -7.68 -19.38
C HIS A 417 -13.13 -8.47 -19.39
N ALA A 418 -12.04 -7.85 -18.95
CA ALA A 418 -10.69 -8.43 -18.97
C ALA A 418 -10.51 -9.52 -17.90
N LEU A 419 -11.36 -10.55 -17.98
CA LEU A 419 -11.32 -11.73 -17.13
C LEU A 419 -10.17 -12.67 -17.55
N LEU A 420 -9.89 -13.66 -16.71
CA LEU A 420 -8.80 -14.61 -16.89
C LEU A 420 -8.99 -15.46 -18.17
N PHE A 421 -7.95 -15.61 -18.98
CA PHE A 421 -7.95 -16.55 -20.09
C PHE A 421 -7.94 -18.01 -19.59
N LYS A 422 -8.66 -18.90 -20.27
CA LYS A 422 -8.74 -20.32 -19.90
C LYS A 422 -7.38 -21.05 -20.00
N THR A 423 -6.48 -20.54 -20.82
CA THR A 423 -5.12 -21.04 -21.01
C THR A 423 -4.11 -20.50 -20.00
N SER A 424 -4.53 -19.56 -19.11
CA SER A 424 -3.65 -18.97 -18.10
C SER A 424 -3.16 -20.02 -17.10
N TYR A 425 -1.93 -19.88 -16.62
CA TYR A 425 -1.31 -20.80 -15.68
C TYR A 425 -1.87 -20.60 -14.25
N HIS A 426 -3.04 -21.23 -14.00
CA HIS A 426 -3.78 -21.16 -12.73
C HIS A 426 -4.32 -22.56 -12.33
N PRO A 427 -4.64 -22.76 -11.05
CA PRO A 427 -5.34 -23.97 -10.61
C PRO A 427 -6.66 -24.17 -11.36
N ARG A 428 -7.00 -25.41 -11.68
CA ARG A 428 -8.23 -25.72 -12.45
C ARG A 428 -9.51 -25.16 -11.82
N HIS A 429 -9.63 -25.21 -10.48
CA HIS A 429 -10.79 -24.70 -9.75
C HIS A 429 -10.96 -23.19 -9.85
N THR A 430 -9.88 -22.43 -10.12
CA THR A 430 -9.93 -20.96 -10.28
C THR A 430 -10.85 -20.55 -11.44
N PHE A 431 -10.86 -21.33 -12.53
CA PHE A 431 -11.70 -21.02 -13.69
C PHE A 431 -13.19 -21.21 -13.40
N ALA A 432 -13.58 -22.28 -12.70
CA ALA A 432 -14.97 -22.48 -12.27
C ALA A 432 -15.35 -21.46 -11.17
N GLY A 433 -14.46 -21.19 -10.23
CA GLY A 433 -14.64 -20.18 -9.19
C GLY A 433 -14.88 -18.77 -9.75
N LEU A 434 -14.16 -18.39 -10.81
CA LEU A 434 -14.37 -17.13 -11.52
C LEU A 434 -15.82 -17.04 -12.06
N VAL A 435 -16.28 -18.05 -12.78
CA VAL A 435 -17.64 -18.07 -13.36
C VAL A 435 -18.69 -17.99 -12.25
N LYS A 436 -18.58 -18.88 -11.23
CA LYS A 436 -19.53 -18.93 -10.11
C LYS A 436 -19.57 -17.63 -9.31
N SER A 437 -18.43 -16.97 -9.08
CA SER A 437 -18.37 -15.68 -8.37
C SER A 437 -19.09 -14.54 -9.12
N GLN A 438 -18.97 -14.50 -10.45
CA GLN A 438 -19.71 -13.52 -11.26
C GLN A 438 -21.21 -13.82 -11.30
N LEU A 439 -21.60 -15.07 -11.43
CA LEU A 439 -23.01 -15.48 -11.36
C LEU A 439 -23.62 -15.14 -10.00
N LEU A 440 -22.89 -15.37 -8.89
CA LEU A 440 -23.32 -15.00 -7.55
C LEU A 440 -23.51 -13.49 -7.41
N ARG A 441 -22.57 -12.69 -7.95
CA ARG A 441 -22.69 -11.22 -7.99
C ARG A 441 -23.96 -10.81 -8.71
N PHE A 442 -24.20 -11.34 -9.92
CA PHE A 442 -25.38 -11.00 -10.71
C PHE A 442 -26.68 -11.41 -10.02
N HIS A 443 -26.69 -12.60 -9.42
CA HIS A 443 -27.85 -13.12 -8.69
C HIS A 443 -28.22 -12.25 -7.47
N ARG A 444 -27.21 -11.69 -6.79
CA ARG A 444 -27.44 -10.79 -5.64
C ARG A 444 -27.91 -9.39 -6.05
N ILE A 445 -27.50 -8.93 -7.22
CA ILE A 445 -27.81 -7.57 -7.72
C ILE A 445 -29.18 -7.54 -8.41
N CYS A 446 -29.43 -8.48 -9.35
CA CYS A 446 -30.61 -8.42 -10.19
C CYS A 446 -31.88 -8.80 -9.41
N THR A 447 -32.90 -7.96 -9.46
CA THR A 447 -34.24 -8.25 -8.94
C THR A 447 -35.07 -9.10 -9.90
N GLN A 448 -34.86 -8.92 -11.21
CA GLN A 448 -35.58 -9.65 -12.25
C GLN A 448 -34.74 -10.78 -12.85
N LYS A 449 -35.36 -11.94 -13.08
CA LYS A 449 -34.70 -13.11 -13.72
C LYS A 449 -34.20 -12.77 -15.13
N THR A 450 -34.92 -11.96 -15.87
CA THR A 450 -34.53 -11.49 -17.21
C THR A 450 -33.23 -10.75 -17.21
N ASP A 451 -32.99 -9.88 -16.22
CA ASP A 451 -31.77 -9.10 -16.07
C ASP A 451 -30.57 -9.98 -15.68
N PHE A 452 -30.80 -10.96 -14.81
CA PHE A 452 -29.78 -11.96 -14.47
C PHE A 452 -29.37 -12.78 -15.71
N GLU A 453 -30.35 -13.20 -16.54
CA GLU A 453 -30.05 -13.96 -17.76
C GLU A 453 -29.30 -13.11 -18.79
N GLU A 454 -29.64 -11.83 -18.93
CA GLU A 454 -28.95 -10.87 -19.79
C GLU A 454 -27.50 -10.69 -19.34
N ALA A 455 -27.25 -10.39 -18.06
CA ALA A 455 -25.91 -10.26 -17.49
C ALA A 455 -25.09 -11.54 -17.68
N THR A 456 -25.73 -12.71 -17.50
CA THR A 456 -25.09 -14.03 -17.73
C THR A 456 -24.70 -14.20 -19.20
N ARG A 457 -25.53 -13.76 -20.16
CA ARG A 457 -25.22 -13.85 -21.60
C ARG A 457 -24.00 -13.00 -21.97
N ILE A 458 -23.94 -11.77 -21.43
CA ILE A 458 -22.79 -10.88 -21.63
C ILE A 458 -21.51 -11.53 -21.09
N LEU A 459 -21.56 -12.04 -19.85
CA LEU A 459 -20.43 -12.76 -19.23
C LEU A 459 -19.97 -13.95 -20.07
N PHE A 460 -20.90 -14.79 -20.53
CA PHE A 460 -20.58 -15.99 -21.29
C PHE A 460 -20.00 -15.65 -22.65
N SER A 461 -20.49 -14.59 -23.31
CA SER A 461 -19.89 -14.09 -24.53
C SER A 461 -18.44 -13.64 -24.32
N ALA A 462 -18.19 -12.86 -23.27
CA ALA A 462 -16.85 -12.38 -22.94
C ALA A 462 -15.88 -13.53 -22.58
N LEU A 463 -16.35 -14.52 -21.81
CA LEU A 463 -15.54 -15.70 -21.45
C LEU A 463 -15.31 -16.64 -22.66
N GLY A 464 -16.28 -16.75 -23.57
CA GLY A 464 -16.13 -17.51 -24.82
C GLY A 464 -14.95 -16.99 -25.66
N LYS A 465 -14.80 -15.66 -25.78
CA LYS A 465 -13.66 -15.00 -26.44
C LYS A 465 -12.33 -15.27 -25.72
N ARG A 466 -12.36 -15.74 -24.46
CA ARG A 466 -11.19 -16.09 -23.65
C ARG A 466 -10.94 -17.59 -23.51
N GLY A 467 -11.54 -18.40 -24.41
CA GLY A 467 -11.28 -19.84 -24.53
C GLY A 467 -12.10 -20.73 -23.60
N TYR A 468 -13.17 -20.21 -22.99
CA TYR A 468 -14.09 -21.06 -22.22
C TYR A 468 -15.13 -21.71 -23.12
N SER A 469 -15.25 -23.04 -23.07
CA SER A 469 -16.25 -23.76 -23.86
C SER A 469 -17.67 -23.52 -23.32
N ARG A 470 -18.64 -23.52 -24.22
CA ARG A 470 -20.06 -23.37 -23.87
C ARG A 470 -20.54 -24.44 -22.89
N SER A 471 -20.07 -25.69 -23.06
CA SER A 471 -20.39 -26.82 -22.14
C SER A 471 -19.88 -26.54 -20.72
N PHE A 472 -18.63 -26.08 -20.57
CA PHE A 472 -18.06 -25.72 -19.28
C PHE A 472 -18.85 -24.59 -18.59
N LEU A 473 -19.20 -23.55 -19.33
CA LEU A 473 -19.95 -22.39 -18.78
C LEU A 473 -21.35 -22.80 -18.32
N ARG A 474 -22.05 -23.64 -19.12
CA ARG A 474 -23.36 -24.18 -18.75
C ARG A 474 -23.28 -25.10 -17.51
N ALA A 475 -22.25 -25.95 -17.43
CA ALA A 475 -22.01 -26.77 -16.25
C ALA A 475 -21.79 -25.91 -15.00
N CYS A 476 -20.94 -24.87 -15.08
CA CYS A 476 -20.74 -23.95 -13.95
C CYS A 476 -22.03 -23.23 -13.53
N LYS A 477 -22.91 -22.84 -14.47
CA LYS A 477 -24.19 -22.21 -14.15
C LYS A 477 -25.14 -23.19 -13.48
N ARG A 478 -25.25 -24.43 -13.96
CA ARG A 478 -26.05 -25.47 -13.33
C ARG A 478 -25.57 -25.74 -11.91
N ASP A 479 -24.26 -25.99 -11.75
CA ASP A 479 -23.68 -26.23 -10.43
C ASP A 479 -23.88 -25.03 -9.47
N PHE A 480 -23.91 -23.80 -9.99
CA PHE A 480 -24.21 -22.61 -9.18
C PHE A 480 -25.65 -22.61 -8.69
N LEU A 481 -26.62 -22.94 -9.55
CA LEU A 481 -28.04 -22.97 -9.21
C LEU A 481 -28.40 -24.11 -8.26
N GLU A 482 -27.68 -25.24 -8.33
CA GLU A 482 -27.88 -26.45 -7.51
C GLU A 482 -27.00 -26.44 -6.24
N SER A 483 -26.11 -25.46 -6.04
CA SER A 483 -25.15 -25.46 -4.95
C SER A 483 -25.80 -25.31 -3.57
N ARG A 484 -25.40 -26.20 -2.66
CA ARG A 484 -25.73 -26.13 -1.22
C ARG A 484 -24.85 -25.12 -0.50
N PRO A 485 -25.28 -24.55 0.65
CA PRO A 485 -24.44 -23.71 1.47
C PRO A 485 -23.13 -24.44 1.83
N PRO A 486 -22.00 -23.71 1.92
CA PRO A 486 -20.70 -24.29 2.24
C PRO A 486 -20.72 -24.92 3.63
N ASP A 487 -20.06 -26.07 3.76
CA ASP A 487 -19.84 -26.77 5.02
C ASP A 487 -19.07 -25.89 6.01
N ALA A 488 -19.60 -25.70 7.20
CA ALA A 488 -19.06 -24.88 8.27
C ALA A 488 -17.87 -25.52 9.03
N SER A 489 -17.37 -26.70 8.58
CA SER A 489 -16.23 -27.37 9.24
C SER A 489 -14.99 -26.44 9.32
N PRO A 490 -14.27 -26.40 10.44
CA PRO A 490 -13.05 -25.63 10.57
C PRO A 490 -11.97 -26.12 9.59
N MET A 491 -11.24 -25.17 9.01
CA MET A 491 -10.29 -25.45 7.92
C MET A 491 -8.86 -25.08 8.29
N ILE A 492 -7.90 -25.97 7.99
CA ILE A 492 -6.47 -25.66 8.07
C ILE A 492 -5.95 -25.45 6.64
N PRO A 493 -5.54 -24.23 6.27
CA PRO A 493 -5.04 -23.96 4.93
C PRO A 493 -3.57 -24.41 4.78
N LEU A 494 -3.31 -25.23 3.76
CA LEU A 494 -1.99 -25.47 3.19
C LEU A 494 -1.76 -24.43 2.08
N ILE A 495 -0.99 -23.38 2.39
CA ILE A 495 -0.76 -22.26 1.48
C ILE A 495 0.56 -22.49 0.75
N THR A 496 0.52 -22.62 -0.59
CA THR A 496 1.72 -22.83 -1.42
C THR A 496 1.63 -22.05 -2.72
N THR A 497 2.77 -21.83 -3.39
CA THR A 497 2.78 -21.22 -4.72
C THR A 497 2.34 -22.24 -5.76
N PHE A 498 1.44 -21.85 -6.68
CA PHE A 498 0.95 -22.75 -7.70
C PHE A 498 2.06 -23.21 -8.65
N SER A 499 2.16 -24.52 -8.85
CA SER A 499 3.01 -25.16 -9.86
C SER A 499 2.40 -26.50 -10.25
N SER A 500 2.84 -27.09 -11.38
CA SER A 500 2.37 -28.40 -11.82
C SER A 500 2.60 -29.50 -10.78
N SER A 501 3.68 -29.42 -10.01
CA SER A 501 4.02 -30.34 -8.92
C SER A 501 3.31 -30.04 -7.60
N ALA A 502 2.81 -28.82 -7.40
CA ALA A 502 2.17 -28.41 -6.14
C ALA A 502 0.88 -29.20 -5.84
N GLY A 503 0.16 -29.62 -6.87
CA GLY A 503 -1.04 -30.46 -6.73
C GLY A 503 -0.73 -31.83 -6.15
N HIS A 504 0.30 -32.52 -6.64
CA HIS A 504 0.76 -33.82 -6.11
C HIS A 504 1.26 -33.72 -4.68
N PHE A 505 2.03 -32.66 -4.41
CA PHE A 505 2.50 -32.35 -3.06
C PHE A 505 1.32 -32.14 -2.10
N ALA A 506 0.40 -31.25 -2.45
CA ALA A 506 -0.77 -30.96 -1.62
C ALA A 506 -1.64 -32.22 -1.37
N HIS A 507 -1.81 -33.07 -2.40
CA HIS A 507 -2.54 -34.33 -2.26
C HIS A 507 -1.86 -35.27 -1.25
N LYS A 508 -0.53 -35.42 -1.33
CA LYS A 508 0.22 -36.29 -0.39
C LYS A 508 0.13 -35.77 1.04
N ILE A 509 0.28 -34.46 1.26
CA ILE A 509 0.15 -33.85 2.59
C ILE A 509 -1.27 -34.06 3.15
N LYS A 510 -2.30 -33.91 2.32
CA LYS A 510 -3.68 -34.19 2.71
C LYS A 510 -3.86 -35.63 3.14
N ASN A 511 -3.35 -36.59 2.37
CA ASN A 511 -3.46 -38.03 2.71
C ASN A 511 -2.74 -38.36 4.03
N ASN A 512 -1.53 -37.76 4.27
CA ASN A 512 -0.83 -37.94 5.53
C ASN A 512 -1.67 -37.41 6.71
N PHE A 513 -2.32 -36.24 6.54
CA PHE A 513 -3.20 -35.67 7.57
C PHE A 513 -4.47 -36.51 7.79
N THR A 514 -5.13 -36.99 6.73
CA THR A 514 -6.29 -37.88 6.87
C THR A 514 -5.93 -39.16 7.62
N LYS A 515 -4.76 -39.75 7.33
CA LYS A 515 -4.24 -40.87 8.08
C LYS A 515 -3.98 -40.52 9.55
N PHE A 516 -3.36 -39.39 9.83
CA PHE A 516 -3.16 -38.88 11.18
C PHE A 516 -4.50 -38.73 11.93
N GLN A 517 -5.54 -38.20 11.28
CA GLN A 517 -6.89 -38.07 11.88
C GLN A 517 -7.49 -39.42 12.23
N SER A 518 -7.35 -40.43 11.35
CA SER A 518 -7.86 -41.77 11.59
C SER A 518 -7.12 -42.50 12.73
N ASP A 519 -5.79 -42.33 12.78
CA ASP A 519 -4.91 -42.98 13.73
C ASP A 519 -5.01 -42.39 15.16
N THR A 520 -5.39 -41.13 15.29
CA THR A 520 -5.28 -40.37 16.56
C THR A 520 -6.57 -39.80 17.09
N SER A 521 -7.64 -39.77 16.31
CA SER A 521 -8.89 -39.05 16.60
C SER A 521 -8.73 -37.52 16.82
N LEU A 522 -7.52 -36.95 16.57
CA LEU A 522 -7.25 -35.55 16.70
C LEU A 522 -7.74 -34.79 15.47
N LEU A 523 -8.29 -33.59 15.68
CA LEU A 523 -8.75 -32.68 14.63
C LEU A 523 -9.74 -33.33 13.61
N GLN A 524 -10.54 -34.31 14.02
CA GLN A 524 -11.48 -35.03 13.14
C GLN A 524 -12.44 -34.11 12.39
N ASN A 525 -12.87 -33.02 13.02
CA ASN A 525 -13.78 -32.03 12.43
C ASN A 525 -13.07 -31.04 11.48
N TYR A 526 -11.73 -31.09 11.38
CA TYR A 526 -10.98 -30.17 10.55
C TYR A 526 -10.79 -30.70 9.13
N LYS A 527 -10.90 -29.79 8.15
CA LYS A 527 -10.59 -30.10 6.74
C LYS A 527 -9.33 -29.36 6.31
N ILE A 528 -8.45 -30.03 5.55
CA ILE A 528 -7.35 -29.36 4.89
C ILE A 528 -7.82 -28.82 3.54
N ILE A 529 -7.63 -27.51 3.36
CA ILE A 529 -7.80 -26.87 2.06
C ILE A 529 -6.42 -26.47 1.50
N THR A 530 -6.25 -26.63 0.18
CA THR A 530 -5.06 -26.10 -0.50
C THR A 530 -5.39 -24.72 -1.03
N ALA A 531 -4.65 -23.72 -0.55
CA ALA A 531 -4.71 -22.34 -1.04
C ALA A 531 -3.45 -22.03 -1.85
N TYR A 532 -3.62 -21.50 -3.05
CA TYR A 532 -2.49 -21.20 -3.93
C TYR A 532 -2.21 -19.71 -3.99
N LYS A 533 -0.95 -19.33 -3.69
CA LYS A 533 -0.42 -18.02 -4.04
C LYS A 533 -0.24 -17.95 -5.56
N ARG A 534 -0.61 -16.82 -6.16
CA ARG A 534 -0.35 -16.59 -7.58
C ARG A 534 1.15 -16.48 -7.86
N ASN A 535 1.57 -16.89 -9.04
CA ASN A 535 2.92 -16.60 -9.53
C ASN A 535 3.04 -15.12 -9.91
N LYS A 536 4.28 -14.62 -9.94
CA LYS A 536 4.56 -13.30 -10.52
C LYS A 536 4.19 -13.33 -12.01
N ASN A 537 3.57 -12.26 -12.49
CA ASN A 537 3.24 -12.05 -13.89
C ASN A 537 4.00 -10.84 -14.46
N LEU A 538 3.82 -10.54 -15.74
CA LEU A 538 4.50 -9.42 -16.40
C LEU A 538 4.26 -8.09 -15.71
N ARG A 539 3.06 -7.85 -15.18
CA ARG A 539 2.74 -6.63 -14.43
C ARG A 539 3.65 -6.45 -13.21
N ASP A 540 3.95 -7.53 -12.48
CA ASP A 540 4.80 -7.47 -11.29
C ASP A 540 6.26 -7.10 -11.60
N PHE A 541 6.71 -7.33 -12.84
CA PHE A 541 8.05 -6.97 -13.32
C PHE A 541 8.10 -5.57 -13.94
N LEU A 542 7.03 -5.15 -14.59
CA LEU A 542 7.00 -3.94 -15.41
C LEU A 542 6.43 -2.71 -14.69
N VAL A 543 5.45 -2.91 -13.79
CA VAL A 543 4.75 -1.81 -13.13
C VAL A 543 5.38 -1.49 -11.79
N HIS A 544 5.92 -0.29 -11.66
CA HIS A 544 6.53 0.19 -10.41
C HIS A 544 5.89 1.52 -9.98
N ALA A 545 5.66 1.70 -8.66
CA ALA A 545 5.18 2.97 -8.12
C ALA A 545 6.24 4.07 -8.24
N GLU A 546 7.51 3.74 -8.02
CA GLU A 546 8.62 4.69 -8.04
C GLU A 546 9.00 5.11 -9.47
N VAL A 547 9.05 6.40 -9.69
CA VAL A 547 9.72 6.99 -10.85
C VAL A 547 11.17 7.28 -10.42
N LYS A 548 12.08 6.42 -10.84
CA LYS A 548 13.51 6.62 -10.54
C LYS A 548 14.05 7.77 -11.39
N PRO A 549 14.70 8.78 -10.80
CA PRO A 549 15.34 9.82 -11.59
C PRO A 549 16.32 9.18 -12.59
N LEU A 550 16.36 9.72 -13.80
CA LEU A 550 17.43 9.36 -14.74
C LEU A 550 18.73 9.68 -14.00
N LYS A 551 19.54 8.67 -13.71
CA LYS A 551 20.89 8.96 -13.26
C LYS A 551 21.50 9.87 -14.31
N LYS A 552 21.76 11.14 -13.96
CA LYS A 552 22.63 11.97 -14.77
C LYS A 552 23.80 11.08 -15.16
N PRO A 553 24.23 11.04 -16.43
CA PRO A 553 25.37 10.23 -16.82
C PRO A 553 26.39 10.46 -15.73
N LYS A 554 26.83 9.38 -15.07
CA LYS A 554 27.86 9.51 -14.06
C LYS A 554 28.98 10.24 -14.76
N VAL A 555 29.05 11.53 -14.57
CA VAL A 555 30.34 12.20 -14.68
C VAL A 555 31.20 11.27 -13.84
N LYS A 556 32.23 10.67 -14.42
CA LYS A 556 33.13 9.70 -13.79
C LYS A 556 33.84 10.30 -12.57
N GLY A 557 33.08 10.92 -11.67
CA GLY A 557 33.52 11.69 -10.51
C GLY A 557 33.28 11.03 -9.15
N HIS A 558 32.48 9.95 -9.06
CA HIS A 558 32.33 9.28 -7.77
C HIS A 558 33.39 8.20 -7.46
N MET A 559 34.13 7.75 -8.46
CA MET A 559 35.40 7.05 -8.19
C MET A 559 36.52 8.00 -7.78
N GLY A 560 36.41 9.29 -8.07
CA GLY A 560 37.42 10.30 -7.72
C GLY A 560 37.32 10.86 -6.30
N PHE A 561 36.25 10.54 -5.54
CA PHE A 561 36.12 11.03 -4.16
C PHE A 561 37.08 10.28 -3.21
N PHE A 562 37.21 8.98 -3.34
CA PHE A 562 38.21 8.20 -2.62
C PHE A 562 39.45 8.07 -3.51
N LYS A 563 40.51 8.78 -3.15
CA LYS A 563 41.77 8.65 -3.86
C LYS A 563 42.33 7.24 -3.62
N GLN A 564 42.69 6.56 -4.68
CA GLN A 564 43.48 5.30 -4.60
C GLN A 564 44.95 5.65 -4.54
N LEU A 565 45.36 6.19 -3.40
CA LEU A 565 46.79 6.38 -3.11
C LEU A 565 47.31 5.16 -2.33
N HIS A 566 48.50 4.70 -2.69
CA HIS A 566 49.13 3.60 -2.01
C HIS A 566 49.93 4.01 -0.78
N TRP A 567 50.18 5.31 -0.67
CA TRP A 567 51.07 5.87 0.34
C TRP A 567 50.51 7.19 0.84
N VAL A 568 50.59 7.41 2.14
CA VAL A 568 50.22 8.66 2.81
C VAL A 568 51.46 9.20 3.54
N GLN A 569 51.73 10.44 3.35
CA GLN A 569 52.88 11.09 3.97
C GLN A 569 52.48 11.94 5.17
N ASN A 570 53.16 11.79 6.30
CA ASN A 570 53.11 12.76 7.36
C ASN A 570 53.71 14.08 6.87
N LYS A 571 53.02 15.17 7.02
CA LYS A 571 53.38 16.48 6.45
C LYS A 571 54.57 17.11 7.15
N PHE A 572 54.78 16.82 8.40
CA PHE A 572 55.76 17.47 9.24
C PHE A 572 57.08 16.71 9.19
N ASN A 573 57.09 15.41 9.45
CA ASN A 573 58.32 14.62 9.49
C ASN A 573 58.64 13.87 8.19
N LYS A 574 57.81 14.04 7.14
CA LYS A 574 57.95 13.43 5.81
C LYS A 574 57.91 11.90 5.79
N THR A 575 57.61 11.23 6.88
CA THR A 575 57.48 9.74 6.94
C THR A 575 56.31 9.28 6.06
N ILE A 576 56.55 8.24 5.27
CA ILE A 576 55.58 7.69 4.34
C ILE A 576 55.02 6.36 4.93
N PHE A 577 53.70 6.25 4.95
CA PHE A 577 52.96 5.09 5.42
C PHE A 577 52.15 4.46 4.28
N LYS A 578 52.10 3.14 4.24
CA LYS A 578 51.26 2.39 3.28
C LYS A 578 49.81 2.44 3.70
N SER A 579 48.90 2.75 2.75
CA SER A 579 47.49 2.69 2.95
C SER A 579 46.87 1.42 2.33
N ASP A 580 45.68 1.02 2.79
CA ASP A 580 44.96 -0.14 2.28
C ASP A 580 44.37 0.17 0.88
N ARG A 581 44.55 -0.76 -0.07
CA ARG A 581 44.05 -0.67 -1.44
C ARG A 581 42.58 -1.09 -1.57
N SER A 582 42.03 -1.77 -0.57
CA SER A 582 40.74 -2.46 -0.67
C SER A 582 39.52 -1.57 -0.34
N GLY A 583 39.76 -0.31 -0.01
CA GLY A 583 38.70 0.60 0.41
C GLY A 583 37.67 0.90 -0.70
N HIS A 584 36.47 0.35 -0.54
CA HIS A 584 35.30 0.58 -1.38
C HIS A 584 34.25 1.37 -0.59
N PRO A 585 33.39 2.20 -1.22
CA PRO A 585 32.32 2.91 -0.51
C PRO A 585 31.43 2.06 0.38
N LYS A 586 31.29 0.76 0.07
CA LYS A 586 30.53 -0.20 0.89
C LYS A 586 31.36 -0.89 1.98
N SER A 587 32.68 -0.65 2.06
CA SER A 587 33.54 -1.24 3.11
C SER A 587 33.11 -0.75 4.48
N LYS A 588 33.10 -1.66 5.44
CA LYS A 588 32.79 -1.45 6.86
C LYS A 588 34.04 -1.65 7.70
N ASN A 589 33.99 -1.23 8.95
CA ASN A 589 35.11 -1.40 9.90
C ASN A 589 36.41 -0.79 9.34
N CYS A 590 36.40 0.48 8.96
CA CYS A 590 37.51 1.16 8.33
C CYS A 590 37.98 2.37 9.14
N VAL A 591 39.28 2.68 9.02
CA VAL A 591 39.89 3.95 9.37
C VAL A 591 40.16 4.73 8.08
N TYR A 592 39.84 6.00 8.04
CA TYR A 592 39.92 6.84 6.84
C TYR A 592 40.56 8.19 7.15
N LEU A 593 41.16 8.79 6.12
CA LEU A 593 41.72 10.12 6.13
C LEU A 593 40.81 11.07 5.30
N ILE A 594 40.46 12.20 5.88
CA ILE A 594 39.91 13.34 5.16
C ILE A 594 41.02 14.39 5.00
N THR A 595 41.15 14.91 3.78
CA THR A 595 42.09 16.00 3.45
C THR A 595 41.32 17.18 2.89
N CYS A 596 41.57 18.37 3.37
CA CYS A 596 41.07 19.57 2.76
C CYS A 596 41.90 19.90 1.50
N LYS A 597 41.24 20.05 0.35
CA LYS A 597 41.92 20.39 -0.93
C LYS A 597 42.42 21.83 -0.97
N VAL A 598 41.92 22.72 -0.10
CA VAL A 598 42.25 24.14 -0.07
C VAL A 598 43.50 24.39 0.78
N CYS A 599 43.44 23.94 2.06
CA CYS A 599 44.54 24.23 3.01
C CYS A 599 45.36 22.99 3.38
N ASN A 600 44.99 21.83 2.84
CA ASN A 600 45.70 20.58 3.05
C ASN A 600 45.65 20.02 4.48
N MET A 601 44.74 20.49 5.36
CA MET A 601 44.56 19.96 6.72
C MET A 601 44.03 18.51 6.69
N TYR A 602 44.47 17.72 7.67
CA TYR A 602 44.13 16.30 7.79
C TYR A 602 43.20 16.03 8.96
N TYR A 603 42.26 15.12 8.75
CA TYR A 603 41.43 14.50 9.79
C TYR A 603 41.41 12.99 9.60
N VAL A 604 41.67 12.24 10.66
CA VAL A 604 41.53 10.77 10.70
C VAL A 604 40.25 10.44 11.43
N GLY A 605 39.45 9.51 10.90
CA GLY A 605 38.24 9.01 11.56
C GLY A 605 38.05 7.52 11.38
N GLU A 606 37.24 6.91 12.24
CA GLU A 606 36.84 5.50 12.15
C GLU A 606 35.34 5.36 11.83
N THR A 607 34.96 4.19 11.31
CA THR A 607 33.58 3.83 11.15
C THR A 607 33.36 2.32 11.20
N GLY A 608 32.36 1.89 11.97
CA GLY A 608 31.81 0.54 11.91
C GLY A 608 30.78 0.37 10.78
N ASN A 609 30.20 1.47 10.31
CA ASN A 609 29.27 1.49 9.20
C ASN A 609 30.00 1.50 7.85
N SER A 610 29.24 1.44 6.73
CA SER A 610 29.87 1.62 5.43
C SER A 610 30.47 3.04 5.31
N LEU A 611 31.59 3.15 4.61
CA LEU A 611 32.22 4.45 4.32
C LEU A 611 31.20 5.41 3.68
N LEU A 612 30.37 4.93 2.77
CA LEU A 612 29.32 5.74 2.13
C LEU A 612 28.37 6.34 3.17
N THR A 613 27.91 5.54 4.13
CA THR A 613 27.02 6.01 5.21
C THR A 613 27.72 7.06 6.07
N ARG A 614 28.98 6.80 6.46
CA ARG A 614 29.75 7.75 7.29
C ARG A 614 30.01 9.08 6.57
N PHE A 615 30.37 9.02 5.30
CA PHE A 615 30.60 10.24 4.51
C PHE A 615 29.31 11.00 4.18
N THR A 616 28.18 10.29 4.04
CA THR A 616 26.86 10.95 3.94
C THR A 616 26.55 11.72 5.23
N GLN A 617 26.88 11.17 6.40
CA GLN A 617 26.73 11.83 7.69
C GLN A 617 27.63 13.07 7.81
N HIS A 618 28.92 12.97 7.44
CA HIS A 618 29.81 14.13 7.42
C HIS A 618 29.29 15.24 6.50
N ARG A 619 28.87 14.86 5.28
CA ARG A 619 28.29 15.81 4.33
C ARG A 619 27.05 16.50 4.90
N TYR A 620 26.16 15.75 5.54
CA TYR A 620 24.97 16.31 6.17
C TYR A 620 25.33 17.32 7.27
N ASN A 621 26.24 16.96 8.18
CA ASN A 621 26.67 17.83 9.29
C ASN A 621 27.30 19.12 8.76
N ILE A 622 28.13 19.04 7.75
CA ILE A 622 28.79 20.20 7.13
C ILE A 622 27.76 21.09 6.42
N LEU A 623 26.93 20.52 5.53
CA LEU A 623 25.98 21.31 4.74
C LEU A 623 24.81 21.90 5.56
N LYS A 624 24.47 21.27 6.69
CA LYS A 624 23.40 21.70 7.59
C LYS A 624 23.89 22.43 8.83
N HIS A 625 25.20 22.70 8.92
CA HIS A 625 25.82 23.35 10.06
C HIS A 625 25.46 22.67 11.39
N LYS A 626 25.41 21.32 11.40
CA LYS A 626 25.17 20.50 12.59
C LYS A 626 26.51 20.13 13.23
N GLU A 627 26.52 19.98 14.57
CA GLU A 627 27.75 19.62 15.31
C GLU A 627 28.93 20.57 15.01
N THR A 628 28.68 21.86 14.94
CA THR A 628 29.69 22.89 14.63
C THR A 628 30.82 23.02 15.70
N HIS A 629 30.64 22.38 16.85
CA HIS A 629 31.69 22.23 17.86
C HIS A 629 32.79 21.23 17.45
N VAL A 630 32.52 20.34 16.48
CA VAL A 630 33.52 19.39 15.97
C VAL A 630 34.44 20.09 14.98
N PRO A 631 35.78 20.08 15.18
CA PRO A 631 36.74 20.83 14.36
C PRO A 631 36.65 20.49 12.87
N LEU A 632 36.42 19.24 12.52
CA LEU A 632 36.17 18.82 11.14
C LEU A 632 34.99 19.59 10.52
N VAL A 633 33.86 19.65 11.22
CA VAL A 633 32.65 20.32 10.71
C VAL A 633 32.90 21.83 10.62
N GLN A 634 33.44 22.42 11.70
CA GLN A 634 33.77 23.83 11.73
C GLN A 634 34.70 24.24 10.54
N HIS A 635 35.70 23.45 10.26
CA HIS A 635 36.63 23.67 9.17
C HIS A 635 35.93 23.64 7.80
N PHE A 636 35.13 22.62 7.52
CA PHE A 636 34.50 22.44 6.22
C PHE A 636 33.20 23.24 6.05
N VAL A 637 32.64 23.83 7.09
CA VAL A 637 31.61 24.89 6.96
C VAL A 637 32.19 26.08 6.22
N HIS A 638 33.47 26.45 6.47
CA HIS A 638 34.15 27.57 5.79
C HIS A 638 34.66 27.20 4.38
N HIS A 639 35.17 25.96 4.19
CA HIS A 639 35.77 25.56 2.91
C HIS A 639 34.79 24.85 1.95
N GLY A 640 33.61 24.50 2.39
CA GLY A 640 32.58 23.76 1.64
C GLY A 640 32.87 22.25 1.48
N TRP A 641 31.83 21.49 1.15
CA TRP A 641 31.94 20.05 0.93
C TRP A 641 32.85 19.69 -0.26
N ASP A 642 32.92 20.53 -1.29
CA ASP A 642 33.72 20.28 -2.49
C ASP A 642 35.25 20.30 -2.21
N ALA A 643 35.64 20.89 -1.09
CA ALA A 643 37.01 20.87 -0.59
C ALA A 643 37.41 19.54 0.06
N VAL A 644 36.47 18.66 0.34
CA VAL A 644 36.73 17.35 0.98
C VAL A 644 37.35 16.38 -0.04
N SER A 645 38.43 15.74 0.35
CA SER A 645 39.02 14.57 -0.31
C SER A 645 39.22 13.46 0.72
N ALA A 646 38.94 12.22 0.34
CA ALA A 646 38.99 11.09 1.26
C ALA A 646 39.90 9.97 0.76
N LEU A 647 40.53 9.27 1.71
CA LEU A 647 41.36 8.10 1.49
C LEU A 647 41.10 7.07 2.58
N VAL A 648 41.05 5.79 2.23
CA VAL A 648 40.99 4.70 3.21
C VAL A 648 42.40 4.36 3.66
N LEU A 649 42.64 4.45 4.98
CA LEU A 649 43.91 4.14 5.57
C LEU A 649 44.04 2.64 5.86
N GLU A 650 42.99 2.06 6.47
CA GLU A 650 42.99 0.64 6.86
C GLU A 650 41.56 0.13 6.97
N CYS A 651 41.31 -1.08 6.51
CA CYS A 651 40.02 -1.77 6.62
C CYS A 651 40.23 -3.22 7.10
N ASN A 652 39.45 -3.64 8.09
CA ASN A 652 39.41 -5.04 8.50
C ASN A 652 37.98 -5.44 8.93
N PRO A 653 37.30 -6.31 8.16
CA PRO A 653 35.93 -6.71 8.44
C PRO A 653 35.68 -7.30 9.82
N THR A 654 36.72 -7.88 10.45
CA THR A 654 36.62 -8.57 11.74
C THR A 654 36.88 -7.68 12.95
N TRP A 655 37.25 -6.42 12.75
CA TRP A 655 37.53 -5.51 13.85
C TRP A 655 36.33 -5.23 14.76
N SER A 656 36.56 -5.36 16.05
CA SER A 656 35.69 -4.81 17.09
C SER A 656 35.78 -3.29 17.14
N ALA A 657 34.85 -2.62 17.82
CA ALA A 657 34.88 -1.17 18.01
C ALA A 657 36.18 -0.73 18.75
N ALA A 658 36.66 -1.51 19.72
CA ALA A 658 37.88 -1.21 20.45
C ALA A 658 39.13 -1.26 19.52
N GLN A 659 39.20 -2.25 18.64
CA GLN A 659 40.29 -2.39 17.67
C GLN A 659 40.29 -1.25 16.64
N ARG A 660 39.13 -0.85 16.14
CA ARG A 660 39.02 0.31 15.22
C ARG A 660 39.52 1.60 15.88
N ARG A 661 39.04 1.90 17.08
CA ARG A 661 39.51 3.09 17.84
C ARG A 661 41.01 3.06 18.15
N ARG A 662 41.58 1.88 18.40
CA ARG A 662 43.04 1.75 18.56
C ARG A 662 43.75 2.06 17.25
N ALA A 663 43.28 1.55 16.12
CA ALA A 663 43.86 1.82 14.82
C ALA A 663 43.73 3.32 14.46
N GLU A 664 42.58 3.95 14.72
CA GLU A 664 42.35 5.39 14.54
C GLU A 664 43.37 6.22 15.33
N ARG A 665 43.55 5.97 16.63
CA ARG A 665 44.56 6.67 17.46
C ARG A 665 45.97 6.51 16.91
N LEU A 666 46.31 5.30 16.44
CA LEU A 666 47.62 5.03 15.84
C LEU A 666 47.84 5.89 14.58
N TRP A 667 46.79 6.01 13.72
CA TRP A 667 46.85 6.82 12.51
C TRP A 667 46.84 8.33 12.80
N ILE A 668 46.13 8.78 13.83
CA ILE A 668 46.17 10.17 14.32
C ILE A 668 47.63 10.53 14.70
N HIS A 669 48.30 9.66 15.46
CA HIS A 669 49.66 9.87 15.86
C HIS A 669 50.66 9.78 14.68
N ARG A 670 50.50 8.78 13.78
CA ARG A 670 51.37 8.62 12.59
C ARG A 670 51.33 9.82 11.66
N LEU A 671 50.16 10.41 11.48
CA LEU A 671 49.95 11.52 10.57
C LEU A 671 49.98 12.90 11.25
N ASP A 672 50.10 12.96 12.56
CA ASP A 672 50.13 14.17 13.39
C ASP A 672 48.92 15.09 13.11
N THR A 673 47.73 14.52 13.28
CA THR A 673 46.48 15.21 12.90
C THR A 673 45.73 15.88 14.05
N LEU A 674 46.33 15.97 15.23
CA LEU A 674 45.78 16.71 16.37
C LEU A 674 45.83 18.22 16.14
N ILE A 675 44.87 18.92 16.70
CA ILE A 675 44.87 20.40 16.71
C ILE A 675 46.11 20.90 17.46
N PRO A 676 46.83 21.94 16.96
CA PRO A 676 46.51 22.77 15.79
C PRO A 676 47.06 22.28 14.44
N ARG A 677 47.73 21.16 14.39
CA ARG A 677 48.38 20.63 13.18
C ARG A 677 47.43 19.90 12.25
N GLY A 678 46.29 19.46 12.74
CA GLY A 678 45.21 18.79 12.01
C GLY A 678 43.84 19.12 12.59
N LEU A 679 42.83 18.27 12.29
CA LEU A 679 41.43 18.49 12.65
C LEU A 679 40.89 17.43 13.67
N ASN A 680 41.79 16.70 14.35
CA ASN A 680 41.41 15.78 15.41
C ASN A 680 41.54 16.44 16.79
N GLU A 681 40.56 16.19 17.67
CA GLU A 681 40.66 16.47 19.11
C GLU A 681 41.32 15.28 19.86
N ARG A 682 41.78 15.50 21.09
CA ARG A 682 42.45 14.47 21.91
C ARG A 682 41.53 13.30 22.29
#